data_7d6a0555b722a48b362eaac7c63fe56f
#
_entry.id   7d6a0555b722a48b362eaac7c63fe56f
#
_cell.length_a   1.000
_cell.length_b   1.000
_cell.length_c   1.000
_cell.angle_alpha   90.00
_cell.angle_beta   90.00
_cell.angle_gamma   90.00
#
_symmetry.space_group_name_H-M   'P 1'
#
loop_
_entity.id
_entity.type
_entity.pdbx_description
1 polymer ?
#
loop_
_entity_poly.entity_id
_entity_poly.type
_entity_poly.pdbx_seq_one_letter_code
_entity_poly.pdbx_strand_id
1 'polypeptide(L)'
;MEPQATAVATDVLDAVAEGRYPLPHDVLGAHLNDGVVTIRSVHHLADSVEVLTQDNTYLATHEHGGVWVCVFAAEDIPDYRLRVTYGDHSQVVDDPYRFLPTVGEMDTYLISEGRHERLWEVLGAHLMHFDGVMGPVDGVAFAVWAPNAQAVRVVGDFNFWDGTGHAMRTMGASGVWELFIPGVGVGARYKFEIQGPSGNWFQKADPMARATEIPPATASVVTDVFHTWNDEDWLRAREDANPHSGPMSIYEVHAGSWKQDLGYRGLADELIPYVKKMGFTHVEFMPLAEHPFGGSWGYQVTSYYAPTSRYGTPDDFRYLVDRLHQEGIGVILDWVPAHFPKDDWALARFDGTPLYEDPDPLRGEHPDWGTYVFNFGRNEVRNFLVANALYWLDQFHIDGLRVDAVASMLYLDYSRKDGQWRPNQYGGRENLEAISFLQEATATSYRLHPGIVMIAEESTAWPGVTAPTSGGGLGFGMKWNMGWMNDTLRYLSEDPVNRRWHHGELTFSLVYAFSENYVLPLSHDEVVHGKGALVSKMPGDHWQQMAGLRSLFAYQWSHPGKQLIFMGQEFAQEQEWNESYSLDWWLYDRPDHAGMAALVARLNELYRSHSALWNDTYTGFEWIDASDGDHNLISYIRKSEATSGHRAQDELVCVVNFAGNPHEGYRIGLPHAGTWQEVVNTDDPQYGGSGVVNIGELVAEEIPWNGRPYSVELRVPPLGALWLAPQR
;
A
#
# COMPACT_ATOMS: atom_id res chain seq x y z
N MET A 1 -43.13 -7.17 -49.61
CA MET A 1 -41.69 -7.38 -49.81
C MET A 1 -41.24 -8.20 -48.63
N GLU A 2 -40.42 -9.24 -48.88
CA GLU A 2 -39.80 -9.95 -47.77
C GLU A 2 -38.90 -8.96 -47.04
N PRO A 3 -38.85 -8.99 -45.70
CA PRO A 3 -37.97 -8.14 -44.96
C PRO A 3 -36.51 -8.42 -45.33
N GLN A 4 -35.73 -7.37 -45.61
CA GLN A 4 -34.35 -7.47 -46.00
C GLN A 4 -33.45 -6.95 -44.91
N ALA A 5 -32.29 -7.63 -44.69
CA ALA A 5 -31.29 -7.19 -43.73
C ALA A 5 -30.73 -5.82 -44.10
N THR A 6 -30.43 -5.02 -43.09
CA THR A 6 -29.63 -3.80 -43.25
C THR A 6 -28.26 -4.21 -43.87
N ALA A 7 -27.92 -3.63 -45.02
CA ALA A 7 -26.69 -3.98 -45.73
C ALA A 7 -25.46 -3.55 -44.95
N VAL A 8 -24.44 -4.41 -44.84
CA VAL A 8 -23.13 -4.15 -44.25
C VAL A 8 -22.05 -4.47 -45.30
N ALA A 9 -21.03 -3.63 -45.37
CA ALA A 9 -19.92 -3.84 -46.30
C ALA A 9 -19.11 -5.10 -45.94
N THR A 10 -18.61 -5.83 -46.95
CA THR A 10 -17.91 -7.11 -46.74
C THR A 10 -16.67 -6.98 -45.87
N ASP A 11 -15.91 -5.91 -46.02
CA ASP A 11 -14.71 -5.61 -45.20
C ASP A 11 -15.04 -5.36 -43.73
N VAL A 12 -16.23 -4.81 -43.44
CA VAL A 12 -16.77 -4.66 -42.08
C VAL A 12 -17.18 -6.03 -41.53
N LEU A 13 -17.85 -6.89 -42.35
CA LEU A 13 -18.20 -8.24 -41.92
C LEU A 13 -16.96 -9.10 -41.65
N ASP A 14 -15.89 -8.96 -42.44
CA ASP A 14 -14.60 -9.58 -42.19
C ASP A 14 -14.03 -9.15 -40.86
N ALA A 15 -14.03 -7.83 -40.57
CA ALA A 15 -13.52 -7.27 -39.33
C ALA A 15 -14.34 -7.71 -38.10
N VAL A 16 -15.65 -7.80 -38.24
CA VAL A 16 -16.58 -8.30 -37.22
C VAL A 16 -16.35 -9.79 -36.95
N ALA A 17 -16.27 -10.61 -38.01
CA ALA A 17 -16.02 -12.03 -37.89
C ALA A 17 -14.67 -12.33 -37.21
N GLU A 18 -13.66 -11.54 -37.50
CA GLU A 18 -12.34 -11.64 -36.89
C GLU A 18 -12.25 -10.98 -35.48
N GLY A 19 -13.32 -10.40 -34.97
CA GLY A 19 -13.35 -9.71 -33.67
C GLY A 19 -12.42 -8.51 -33.58
N ARG A 20 -12.18 -7.78 -34.66
CA ARG A 20 -11.31 -6.60 -34.74
C ARG A 20 -12.04 -5.31 -35.12
N TYR A 21 -13.37 -5.36 -35.25
CA TYR A 21 -14.15 -4.15 -35.51
C TYR A 21 -14.36 -3.35 -34.23
N PRO A 22 -14.01 -2.04 -34.18
CA PRO A 22 -14.02 -1.28 -32.96
C PRO A 22 -15.40 -0.89 -32.44
N LEU A 23 -16.44 -1.04 -33.28
CA LEU A 23 -17.84 -0.72 -32.94
C LEU A 23 -18.75 -1.93 -33.24
N PRO A 24 -18.50 -3.10 -32.65
CA PRO A 24 -19.19 -4.35 -33.00
C PRO A 24 -20.71 -4.23 -32.78
N HIS A 25 -21.19 -3.43 -31.84
CA HIS A 25 -22.63 -3.20 -31.61
C HIS A 25 -23.32 -2.42 -32.74
N ASP A 26 -22.61 -1.76 -33.65
CA ASP A 26 -23.21 -1.14 -34.83
C ASP A 26 -23.63 -2.17 -35.88
N VAL A 27 -23.11 -3.38 -35.77
CA VAL A 27 -23.35 -4.49 -36.69
C VAL A 27 -24.03 -5.68 -36.06
N LEU A 28 -23.49 -6.09 -34.89
CA LEU A 28 -23.99 -7.22 -34.09
C LEU A 28 -25.11 -6.76 -33.15
N GLY A 29 -25.89 -7.71 -32.63
CA GLY A 29 -27.07 -7.45 -31.87
C GLY A 29 -28.28 -7.13 -32.74
N ALA A 30 -29.30 -6.51 -32.22
CA ALA A 30 -30.55 -6.22 -32.90
C ALA A 30 -30.66 -4.74 -33.30
N HIS A 31 -31.03 -4.53 -34.57
CA HIS A 31 -31.22 -3.22 -35.17
C HIS A 31 -32.57 -3.13 -35.80
N LEU A 32 -33.34 -2.06 -35.53
CA LEU A 32 -34.67 -1.77 -36.10
C LEU A 32 -34.58 -0.65 -37.14
N ASN A 33 -34.93 -0.97 -38.37
CA ASN A 33 -34.99 0.00 -39.47
C ASN A 33 -36.31 -0.20 -40.24
N ASP A 34 -37.09 0.84 -40.37
CA ASP A 34 -38.34 0.87 -41.15
C ASP A 34 -39.31 -0.32 -40.86
N GLY A 35 -39.45 -0.70 -39.58
CA GLY A 35 -40.28 -1.82 -39.14
C GLY A 35 -39.71 -3.20 -39.42
N VAL A 36 -38.42 -3.29 -39.71
CA VAL A 36 -37.68 -4.54 -39.88
C VAL A 36 -36.57 -4.64 -38.83
N VAL A 37 -36.59 -5.72 -38.07
CA VAL A 37 -35.54 -6.06 -37.11
C VAL A 37 -34.52 -6.95 -37.81
N THR A 38 -33.26 -6.56 -37.76
CA THR A 38 -32.10 -7.32 -38.20
C THR A 38 -31.27 -7.71 -37.00
N ILE A 39 -31.03 -8.99 -36.74
CA ILE A 39 -30.19 -9.49 -35.64
C ILE A 39 -28.99 -10.21 -36.27
N ARG A 40 -27.76 -9.79 -35.87
CA ARG A 40 -26.51 -10.47 -36.26
C ARG A 40 -25.77 -10.97 -35.03
N SER A 41 -25.20 -12.15 -35.16
CA SER A 41 -24.34 -12.77 -34.15
C SER A 41 -23.15 -13.50 -34.79
N VAL A 42 -22.08 -13.71 -34.05
CA VAL A 42 -20.87 -14.41 -34.54
C VAL A 42 -20.77 -15.79 -33.90
N HIS A 43 -20.85 -16.84 -34.72
CA HIS A 43 -20.72 -18.24 -34.31
C HIS A 43 -20.02 -19.03 -35.40
N HIS A 44 -18.68 -19.08 -35.37
CA HIS A 44 -17.84 -19.62 -36.46
C HIS A 44 -18.09 -21.08 -36.80
N LEU A 45 -18.37 -21.91 -35.80
CA LEU A 45 -18.50 -23.36 -35.96
C LEU A 45 -19.94 -23.83 -35.83
N ALA A 46 -20.91 -22.92 -35.78
CA ALA A 46 -22.31 -23.30 -35.70
C ALA A 46 -22.84 -23.91 -36.97
N ASP A 47 -23.65 -24.96 -36.87
CA ASP A 47 -24.40 -25.56 -37.97
C ASP A 47 -25.72 -24.80 -38.22
N SER A 48 -26.29 -24.23 -37.16
CA SER A 48 -27.46 -23.36 -37.23
C SER A 48 -27.56 -22.40 -36.03
N VAL A 49 -28.18 -21.26 -36.28
CA VAL A 49 -28.54 -20.26 -35.27
C VAL A 49 -30.00 -19.92 -35.39
N GLU A 50 -30.74 -19.94 -34.29
CA GLU A 50 -32.12 -19.51 -34.22
C GLU A 50 -32.27 -18.37 -33.22
N VAL A 51 -33.07 -17.37 -33.56
CA VAL A 51 -33.47 -16.28 -32.67
C VAL A 51 -34.78 -16.69 -32.01
N LEU A 52 -34.76 -16.79 -30.66
CA LEU A 52 -35.90 -17.12 -29.83
C LEU A 52 -36.44 -15.82 -29.24
N THR A 53 -37.72 -15.54 -29.48
CA THR A 53 -38.47 -14.49 -28.81
C THR A 53 -39.57 -15.10 -27.90
N GLN A 54 -40.30 -14.32 -27.15
CA GLN A 54 -41.37 -14.82 -26.30
C GLN A 54 -42.39 -15.64 -27.10
N ASP A 55 -42.73 -15.20 -28.32
CA ASP A 55 -43.82 -15.76 -29.10
C ASP A 55 -43.36 -16.58 -30.32
N ASN A 56 -42.14 -16.38 -30.79
CA ASN A 56 -41.68 -16.94 -32.08
C ASN A 56 -40.23 -17.46 -32.03
N THR A 57 -39.93 -18.30 -32.98
CA THR A 57 -38.55 -18.76 -33.28
C THR A 57 -38.26 -18.44 -34.75
N TYR A 58 -37.14 -17.75 -35.00
CA TYR A 58 -36.72 -17.38 -36.36
C TYR A 58 -35.36 -18.02 -36.67
N LEU A 59 -35.26 -18.68 -37.81
CA LEU A 59 -34.00 -19.25 -38.26
C LEU A 59 -33.11 -18.15 -38.86
N ALA A 60 -31.86 -18.06 -38.40
CA ALA A 60 -30.86 -17.22 -39.00
C ALA A 60 -30.21 -17.90 -40.23
N THR A 61 -29.69 -17.10 -41.14
CA THR A 61 -28.90 -17.55 -42.29
C THR A 61 -27.45 -17.16 -42.09
N HIS A 62 -26.54 -18.06 -42.53
CA HIS A 62 -25.12 -17.73 -42.56
C HIS A 62 -24.88 -16.62 -43.60
N GLU A 63 -24.38 -15.45 -43.15
CA GLU A 63 -24.15 -14.29 -44.00
C GLU A 63 -22.72 -14.26 -44.50
N HIS A 64 -21.71 -14.33 -43.62
CA HIS A 64 -20.31 -14.21 -43.99
C HIS A 64 -19.38 -14.61 -42.82
N GLY A 65 -18.35 -15.41 -43.07
CA GLY A 65 -17.22 -15.62 -42.15
C GLY A 65 -17.57 -16.03 -40.70
N GLY A 66 -18.71 -16.72 -40.49
CA GLY A 66 -19.20 -17.05 -39.15
C GLY A 66 -20.20 -16.05 -38.59
N VAL A 67 -20.52 -14.97 -39.30
CA VAL A 67 -21.63 -14.08 -39.03
C VAL A 67 -22.96 -14.68 -39.51
N TRP A 68 -23.93 -14.74 -38.61
CA TRP A 68 -25.28 -15.20 -38.84
C TRP A 68 -26.24 -14.03 -38.79
N VAL A 69 -27.21 -13.95 -39.69
CA VAL A 69 -28.21 -12.89 -39.76
C VAL A 69 -29.63 -13.44 -39.72
N CYS A 70 -30.46 -12.85 -38.90
CA CYS A 70 -31.89 -13.10 -38.82
C CYS A 70 -32.66 -11.83 -39.11
N VAL A 71 -33.75 -11.89 -39.88
CA VAL A 71 -34.55 -10.73 -40.31
C VAL A 71 -36.02 -11.05 -40.18
N PHE A 72 -36.77 -10.17 -39.52
CA PHE A 72 -38.21 -10.27 -39.41
C PHE A 72 -38.86 -8.88 -39.22
N ALA A 73 -40.16 -8.80 -39.52
CA ALA A 73 -40.90 -7.55 -39.31
C ALA A 73 -41.37 -7.44 -37.86
N ALA A 74 -41.13 -6.27 -37.22
CA ALA A 74 -41.60 -5.95 -35.89
C ALA A 74 -41.66 -4.42 -35.72
N GLU A 75 -42.51 -3.92 -34.82
CA GLU A 75 -42.63 -2.49 -34.49
C GLU A 75 -41.52 -2.04 -33.52
N ASP A 76 -41.08 -2.97 -32.65
CA ASP A 76 -40.01 -2.78 -31.64
C ASP A 76 -39.06 -3.95 -31.67
N ILE A 77 -37.84 -3.76 -31.12
CA ILE A 77 -36.86 -4.83 -30.87
C ILE A 77 -37.38 -5.68 -29.71
N PRO A 78 -37.71 -6.98 -29.94
CA PRO A 78 -38.15 -7.85 -28.86
C PRO A 78 -36.98 -8.27 -27.98
N ASP A 79 -37.27 -8.66 -26.73
CA ASP A 79 -36.31 -9.45 -25.94
C ASP A 79 -36.11 -10.80 -26.61
N TYR A 80 -34.84 -11.24 -26.73
CA TYR A 80 -34.52 -12.45 -27.45
C TYR A 80 -33.32 -13.18 -26.83
N ARG A 81 -33.25 -14.48 -27.15
CA ARG A 81 -32.09 -15.33 -26.95
C ARG A 81 -31.70 -16.04 -28.25
N LEU A 82 -30.51 -16.60 -28.28
CA LEU A 82 -30.01 -17.36 -29.41
C LEU A 82 -29.97 -18.84 -29.05
N ARG A 83 -30.52 -19.71 -29.94
CA ARG A 83 -30.25 -21.15 -29.87
C ARG A 83 -29.17 -21.45 -30.94
N VAL A 84 -28.00 -21.88 -30.46
CA VAL A 84 -26.87 -22.20 -31.33
C VAL A 84 -26.62 -23.71 -31.31
N THR A 85 -26.51 -24.31 -32.48
CA THR A 85 -26.34 -25.75 -32.62
C THR A 85 -24.99 -26.06 -33.26
N TYR A 86 -24.28 -27.00 -32.64
CA TYR A 86 -23.00 -27.56 -33.07
C TYR A 86 -23.10 -29.07 -33.10
N GLY A 87 -23.17 -29.69 -34.29
CA GLY A 87 -23.44 -31.12 -34.42
C GLY A 87 -24.73 -31.54 -33.75
N ASP A 88 -24.62 -32.47 -32.82
CA ASP A 88 -25.75 -32.99 -32.06
C ASP A 88 -26.04 -32.17 -30.76
N HIS A 89 -25.25 -31.11 -30.51
CA HIS A 89 -25.39 -30.29 -29.31
C HIS A 89 -26.02 -28.93 -29.63
N SER A 90 -27.04 -28.57 -28.90
CA SER A 90 -27.73 -27.28 -29.00
C SER A 90 -27.81 -26.58 -27.64
N GLN A 91 -27.49 -25.31 -27.59
CA GLN A 91 -27.54 -24.50 -26.39
C GLN A 91 -28.28 -23.18 -26.62
N VAL A 92 -28.94 -22.69 -25.57
CA VAL A 92 -29.57 -21.37 -25.59
C VAL A 92 -28.66 -20.42 -24.82
N VAL A 93 -28.28 -19.31 -25.47
CA VAL A 93 -27.37 -18.30 -24.96
C VAL A 93 -27.95 -16.91 -25.09
N ASP A 94 -27.54 -16.01 -24.24
CA ASP A 94 -27.82 -14.58 -24.40
C ASP A 94 -26.78 -13.95 -25.34
N ASP A 95 -27.20 -12.99 -26.14
CA ASP A 95 -26.34 -12.27 -27.07
C ASP A 95 -25.61 -11.12 -26.33
N PRO A 96 -24.27 -11.10 -26.24
CA PRO A 96 -23.53 -10.01 -25.60
C PRO A 96 -23.83 -8.63 -26.22
N TYR A 97 -24.14 -8.59 -27.51
CA TYR A 97 -24.27 -7.35 -28.26
C TYR A 97 -25.67 -6.73 -28.22
N ARG A 98 -26.59 -7.31 -27.48
CA ARG A 98 -27.94 -6.74 -27.29
C ARG A 98 -28.02 -5.70 -26.16
N PHE A 99 -26.96 -5.56 -25.35
CA PHE A 99 -26.96 -4.72 -24.18
C PHE A 99 -26.46 -3.29 -24.46
N LEU A 100 -27.05 -2.32 -23.79
CA LEU A 100 -26.58 -0.92 -23.81
C LEU A 100 -25.21 -0.78 -23.15
N PRO A 101 -24.51 0.34 -23.38
CA PRO A 101 -23.25 0.61 -22.71
C PRO A 101 -23.36 0.53 -21.18
N THR A 102 -22.41 -0.14 -20.55
CA THR A 102 -22.30 -0.26 -19.09
C THR A 102 -21.50 0.87 -18.45
N VAL A 103 -20.67 1.56 -19.26
CA VAL A 103 -19.94 2.76 -18.86
C VAL A 103 -20.71 4.00 -19.28
N GLY A 104 -21.01 4.88 -18.34
CA GLY A 104 -21.80 6.09 -18.58
C GLY A 104 -20.98 7.23 -19.21
N GLU A 105 -21.68 8.21 -19.79
CA GLU A 105 -21.06 9.41 -20.38
C GLU A 105 -20.31 10.25 -19.33
N MET A 106 -20.84 10.34 -18.10
CA MET A 106 -20.19 11.05 -17.01
C MET A 106 -18.89 10.35 -16.61
N ASP A 107 -18.87 9.02 -16.59
CA ASP A 107 -17.67 8.25 -16.24
C ASP A 107 -16.57 8.44 -17.28
N THR A 108 -16.91 8.36 -18.58
CA THR A 108 -15.94 8.59 -19.67
C THR A 108 -15.41 10.01 -19.65
N TYR A 109 -16.24 11.01 -19.32
CA TYR A 109 -15.80 12.38 -19.13
C TYR A 109 -14.83 12.52 -17.97
N LEU A 110 -15.15 11.99 -16.79
CA LEU A 110 -14.30 12.06 -15.60
C LEU A 110 -12.98 11.32 -15.78
N ILE A 111 -13.00 10.19 -16.50
CA ILE A 111 -11.77 9.44 -16.85
C ILE A 111 -10.87 10.30 -17.75
N SER A 112 -11.42 10.92 -18.79
CA SER A 112 -10.67 11.79 -19.71
C SER A 112 -10.06 13.01 -19.03
N GLU A 113 -10.77 13.57 -18.04
CA GLU A 113 -10.27 14.68 -17.21
C GLU A 113 -9.27 14.23 -16.13
N GLY A 114 -9.13 12.92 -15.90
CA GLY A 114 -8.28 12.37 -14.83
C GLY A 114 -8.82 12.66 -13.43
N ARG A 115 -10.13 12.64 -13.24
CA ARG A 115 -10.83 13.04 -11.99
C ARG A 115 -11.82 12.02 -11.47
N HIS A 116 -11.77 10.80 -11.93
CA HIS A 116 -12.68 9.76 -11.47
C HIS A 116 -12.18 9.15 -10.14
N GLU A 117 -12.68 9.65 -9.01
CA GLU A 117 -12.23 9.24 -7.67
C GLU A 117 -12.57 7.78 -7.34
N ARG A 118 -13.58 7.18 -7.98
CA ARG A 118 -14.01 5.79 -7.79
C ARG A 118 -13.85 4.96 -9.07
N LEU A 119 -12.68 5.08 -9.68
CA LEU A 119 -12.37 4.46 -10.98
C LEU A 119 -12.61 2.94 -11.00
N TRP A 120 -12.39 2.28 -9.86
CA TRP A 120 -12.59 0.83 -9.68
C TRP A 120 -14.05 0.37 -9.74
N GLU A 121 -15.02 1.29 -9.72
CA GLU A 121 -16.44 0.97 -9.89
C GLU A 121 -16.85 0.93 -11.35
N VAL A 122 -16.02 1.44 -12.24
CA VAL A 122 -16.31 1.59 -13.67
C VAL A 122 -15.43 0.73 -14.55
N LEU A 123 -14.11 0.80 -14.35
CA LEU A 123 -13.15 -0.03 -15.08
C LEU A 123 -12.93 -1.36 -14.34
N GLY A 124 -12.53 -2.38 -15.11
CA GLY A 124 -12.34 -3.73 -14.59
C GLY A 124 -13.49 -4.68 -14.97
N ALA A 125 -13.76 -5.64 -14.12
CA ALA A 125 -14.81 -6.65 -14.29
C ALA A 125 -15.85 -6.53 -13.17
N HIS A 126 -17.12 -6.30 -13.55
CA HIS A 126 -18.23 -6.06 -12.62
C HIS A 126 -19.40 -6.99 -12.88
N LEU A 127 -19.86 -7.67 -11.83
CA LEU A 127 -21.11 -8.45 -11.91
C LEU A 127 -22.28 -7.51 -12.17
N MET A 128 -23.10 -7.90 -13.12
CA MET A 128 -24.33 -7.15 -13.46
C MET A 128 -25.51 -8.10 -13.62
N HIS A 129 -26.69 -7.57 -13.32
CA HIS A 129 -27.98 -8.23 -13.45
C HIS A 129 -28.91 -7.38 -14.30
N PHE A 130 -29.55 -7.98 -15.28
CA PHE A 130 -30.56 -7.33 -16.13
C PHE A 130 -31.84 -8.14 -16.08
N ASP A 131 -32.96 -7.49 -15.80
CA ASP A 131 -34.30 -8.05 -15.96
C ASP A 131 -34.69 -8.07 -17.43
N GLY A 132 -35.28 -9.17 -17.88
CA GLY A 132 -35.78 -9.31 -19.24
C GLY A 132 -37.13 -10.07 -19.28
N VAL A 133 -37.90 -9.88 -20.35
CA VAL A 133 -39.17 -10.59 -20.56
C VAL A 133 -38.96 -12.10 -20.72
N MET A 134 -37.81 -12.49 -21.29
CA MET A 134 -37.37 -13.89 -21.44
C MET A 134 -36.70 -14.47 -20.18
N GLY A 135 -36.72 -13.73 -19.08
CA GLY A 135 -36.07 -14.03 -17.80
C GLY A 135 -34.83 -13.17 -17.53
N PRO A 136 -34.34 -13.20 -16.30
CA PRO A 136 -33.17 -12.43 -15.90
C PRO A 136 -31.91 -12.89 -16.61
N VAL A 137 -30.94 -11.97 -16.77
CA VAL A 137 -29.60 -12.24 -17.33
C VAL A 137 -28.54 -11.74 -16.36
N ASP A 138 -27.77 -12.65 -15.85
CA ASP A 138 -26.57 -12.37 -15.05
C ASP A 138 -25.34 -12.47 -15.92
N GLY A 139 -24.33 -11.64 -15.64
CA GLY A 139 -23.07 -11.66 -16.37
C GLY A 139 -22.08 -10.68 -15.80
N VAL A 140 -21.03 -10.41 -16.59
CA VAL A 140 -19.95 -9.49 -16.20
C VAL A 140 -19.77 -8.40 -17.24
N ALA A 141 -19.76 -7.16 -16.81
CA ALA A 141 -19.32 -6.02 -17.60
C ALA A 141 -17.81 -5.87 -17.46
N PHE A 142 -17.11 -5.87 -18.59
CA PHE A 142 -15.68 -5.65 -18.69
C PHE A 142 -15.42 -4.27 -19.28
N ALA A 143 -14.54 -3.50 -18.67
CA ALA A 143 -14.13 -2.20 -19.17
C ALA A 143 -12.64 -1.96 -18.94
N VAL A 144 -11.95 -1.42 -19.96
CA VAL A 144 -10.51 -1.16 -19.91
C VAL A 144 -10.14 0.11 -20.69
N TRP A 145 -9.15 0.84 -20.18
CA TRP A 145 -8.59 2.00 -20.87
C TRP A 145 -7.40 1.60 -21.74
N ALA A 146 -7.55 1.72 -23.04
CA ALA A 146 -6.55 1.39 -24.06
C ALA A 146 -6.70 2.32 -25.29
N PRO A 147 -6.33 3.61 -25.17
CA PRO A 147 -6.68 4.65 -26.17
C PRO A 147 -5.99 4.48 -27.51
N ASN A 148 -4.87 3.78 -27.58
CA ASN A 148 -4.14 3.56 -28.83
C ASN A 148 -4.40 2.18 -29.45
N ALA A 149 -5.26 1.37 -28.85
CA ALA A 149 -5.66 0.08 -29.40
C ALA A 149 -6.51 0.27 -30.67
N GLN A 150 -6.30 -0.60 -31.66
CA GLN A 150 -7.14 -0.71 -32.84
C GLN A 150 -8.38 -1.57 -32.59
N ALA A 151 -8.25 -2.60 -31.73
CA ALA A 151 -9.32 -3.46 -31.27
C ALA A 151 -8.97 -4.04 -29.90
N VAL A 152 -9.99 -4.39 -29.12
CA VAL A 152 -9.85 -5.06 -27.83
C VAL A 152 -10.89 -6.19 -27.74
N ARG A 153 -10.49 -7.34 -27.19
CA ARG A 153 -11.35 -8.49 -26.93
C ARG A 153 -11.20 -8.93 -25.48
N VAL A 154 -12.21 -9.59 -24.95
CA VAL A 154 -12.10 -10.33 -23.69
C VAL A 154 -11.85 -11.80 -23.97
N VAL A 155 -10.81 -12.36 -23.37
CA VAL A 155 -10.49 -13.80 -23.42
C VAL A 155 -10.52 -14.38 -22.01
N GLY A 156 -10.98 -15.61 -21.89
CA GLY A 156 -11.06 -16.27 -20.60
C GLY A 156 -11.59 -17.69 -20.66
N ASP A 157 -11.82 -18.28 -19.50
CA ASP A 157 -12.34 -19.66 -19.39
C ASP A 157 -13.68 -19.85 -20.12
N PHE A 158 -14.50 -18.79 -20.13
CA PHE A 158 -15.86 -18.79 -20.68
C PHE A 158 -15.90 -18.82 -22.22
N ASN A 159 -14.80 -18.57 -22.89
CA ASN A 159 -14.70 -18.61 -24.34
C ASN A 159 -13.47 -19.39 -24.85
N PHE A 160 -12.94 -20.29 -24.02
CA PHE A 160 -11.76 -21.12 -24.36
C PHE A 160 -10.53 -20.28 -24.77
N TRP A 161 -10.44 -19.05 -24.25
CA TRP A 161 -9.37 -18.08 -24.56
C TRP A 161 -9.34 -17.63 -26.04
N ASP A 162 -10.47 -17.73 -26.72
CA ASP A 162 -10.71 -17.19 -28.08
C ASP A 162 -11.66 -16.00 -27.97
N GLY A 163 -11.14 -14.79 -28.18
CA GLY A 163 -11.88 -13.54 -28.06
C GLY A 163 -12.67 -13.12 -29.32
N THR A 164 -12.66 -13.89 -30.40
CA THR A 164 -13.30 -13.48 -31.65
C THR A 164 -14.80 -13.20 -31.54
N GLY A 165 -15.49 -13.93 -30.65
CA GLY A 165 -16.90 -13.70 -30.32
C GLY A 165 -17.16 -12.64 -29.25
N HIS A 166 -16.12 -12.04 -28.69
CA HIS A 166 -16.24 -11.10 -27.56
C HIS A 166 -15.39 -9.82 -27.79
N ALA A 167 -15.55 -9.22 -28.99
CA ALA A 167 -14.96 -7.92 -29.31
C ALA A 167 -15.66 -6.82 -28.51
N MET A 168 -14.87 -5.95 -27.91
CA MET A 168 -15.36 -4.80 -27.13
C MET A 168 -15.65 -3.61 -28.05
N ARG A 169 -16.60 -2.75 -27.67
CA ARG A 169 -16.82 -1.45 -28.33
C ARG A 169 -15.98 -0.36 -27.69
N THR A 170 -15.45 0.52 -28.54
CA THR A 170 -14.83 1.75 -28.06
C THR A 170 -15.89 2.76 -27.60
N MET A 171 -15.57 3.45 -26.49
CA MET A 171 -16.41 4.53 -25.94
C MET A 171 -15.93 5.91 -26.44
N GLY A 172 -15.66 5.98 -27.73
CA GLY A 172 -15.25 7.21 -28.42
C GLY A 172 -13.88 7.74 -27.99
N ALA A 173 -13.76 9.05 -27.82
CA ALA A 173 -12.50 9.73 -27.53
C ALA A 173 -11.94 9.46 -26.13
N SER A 174 -12.70 8.80 -25.24
CA SER A 174 -12.24 8.47 -23.88
C SER A 174 -11.10 7.43 -23.86
N GLY A 175 -10.98 6.62 -24.94
CA GLY A 175 -10.05 5.49 -25.01
C GLY A 175 -10.49 4.30 -24.16
N VAL A 176 -11.69 4.31 -23.60
CA VAL A 176 -12.28 3.19 -22.87
C VAL A 176 -12.93 2.22 -23.86
N TRP A 177 -12.75 0.93 -23.59
CA TRP A 177 -13.40 -0.19 -24.28
C TRP A 177 -14.28 -0.92 -23.28
N GLU A 178 -15.49 -1.36 -23.68
CA GLU A 178 -16.38 -2.09 -22.80
C GLU A 178 -17.17 -3.19 -23.53
N LEU A 179 -17.57 -4.22 -22.77
CA LEU A 179 -18.49 -5.27 -23.21
C LEU A 179 -19.12 -5.93 -21.99
N PHE A 180 -20.44 -6.13 -22.02
CA PHE A 180 -21.12 -7.03 -21.10
C PHE A 180 -21.16 -8.44 -21.68
N ILE A 181 -20.71 -9.45 -20.93
CA ILE A 181 -20.74 -10.86 -21.33
C ILE A 181 -21.68 -11.64 -20.42
N PRO A 182 -22.84 -12.09 -20.95
CA PRO A 182 -23.79 -12.90 -20.20
C PRO A 182 -23.21 -14.24 -19.78
N GLY A 183 -23.68 -14.78 -18.66
CA GLY A 183 -23.34 -16.12 -18.18
C GLY A 183 -21.95 -16.26 -17.56
N VAL A 184 -21.15 -15.19 -17.53
CA VAL A 184 -19.87 -15.14 -16.81
C VAL A 184 -20.15 -14.80 -15.35
N GLY A 185 -19.41 -15.39 -14.41
CA GLY A 185 -19.60 -15.19 -12.99
C GLY A 185 -18.31 -15.14 -12.20
N VAL A 186 -18.46 -15.07 -10.88
CA VAL A 186 -17.34 -15.06 -9.92
C VAL A 186 -16.43 -16.27 -10.13
N GLY A 187 -15.12 -16.04 -10.06
CA GLY A 187 -14.09 -17.07 -10.26
C GLY A 187 -13.65 -17.26 -11.70
N ALA A 188 -14.33 -16.66 -12.69
CA ALA A 188 -13.90 -16.72 -14.07
C ALA A 188 -12.54 -16.03 -14.25
N ARG A 189 -11.62 -16.71 -14.92
CA ARG A 189 -10.30 -16.17 -15.27
C ARG A 189 -10.39 -15.48 -16.63
N TYR A 190 -9.76 -14.32 -16.74
CA TYR A 190 -9.80 -13.54 -17.96
C TYR A 190 -8.54 -12.70 -18.19
N LYS A 191 -8.37 -12.24 -19.42
CA LYS A 191 -7.43 -11.19 -19.85
C LYS A 191 -8.08 -10.33 -20.94
N PHE A 192 -7.47 -9.19 -21.21
CA PHE A 192 -7.76 -8.43 -22.41
C PHE A 192 -6.78 -8.83 -23.52
N GLU A 193 -7.29 -9.10 -24.69
CA GLU A 193 -6.51 -9.31 -25.90
C GLU A 193 -6.59 -8.03 -26.73
N ILE A 194 -5.45 -7.38 -26.96
CA ILE A 194 -5.36 -6.03 -27.49
C ILE A 194 -4.65 -6.06 -28.85
N GLN A 195 -5.23 -5.45 -29.85
CA GLN A 195 -4.55 -5.15 -31.10
C GLN A 195 -3.92 -3.77 -31.02
N GLY A 196 -2.59 -3.72 -30.91
CA GLY A 196 -1.87 -2.46 -30.84
C GLY A 196 -1.75 -1.74 -32.18
N PRO A 197 -1.16 -0.54 -32.23
CA PRO A 197 -1.01 0.26 -33.45
C PRO A 197 -0.22 -0.43 -34.58
N SER A 198 0.63 -1.40 -34.24
CA SER A 198 1.36 -2.22 -35.22
C SER A 198 0.51 -3.31 -35.91
N GLY A 199 -0.73 -3.50 -35.44
CA GLY A 199 -1.62 -4.56 -35.90
C GLY A 199 -1.40 -5.91 -35.21
N ASN A 200 -0.40 -6.05 -34.35
CA ASN A 200 -0.13 -7.27 -33.60
C ASN A 200 -1.09 -7.41 -32.41
N TRP A 201 -1.51 -8.63 -32.11
CA TRP A 201 -2.29 -9.01 -30.96
C TRP A 201 -1.41 -9.48 -29.81
N PHE A 202 -1.76 -9.08 -28.59
CA PHE A 202 -1.12 -9.53 -27.36
C PHE A 202 -2.12 -9.54 -26.21
N GLN A 203 -1.85 -10.34 -25.19
CA GLN A 203 -2.73 -10.50 -24.03
C GLN A 203 -2.18 -9.74 -22.84
N LYS A 204 -3.05 -9.03 -22.12
CA LYS A 204 -2.76 -8.25 -20.92
C LYS A 204 -3.68 -8.63 -19.77
N ALA A 205 -3.12 -8.73 -18.55
CA ALA A 205 -3.92 -8.76 -17.36
C ALA A 205 -4.66 -7.41 -17.20
N ASP A 206 -5.79 -7.44 -16.55
CA ASP A 206 -6.58 -6.23 -16.31
C ASP A 206 -5.87 -5.31 -15.29
N PRO A 207 -5.56 -4.06 -15.64
CA PRO A 207 -4.97 -3.09 -14.71
C PRO A 207 -5.84 -2.82 -13.48
N MET A 208 -7.15 -3.02 -13.60
CA MET A 208 -8.14 -2.78 -12.55
C MET A 208 -8.61 -4.07 -11.87
N ALA A 209 -7.93 -5.20 -12.12
CA ALA A 209 -8.28 -6.47 -11.50
C ALA A 209 -8.31 -6.37 -9.99
N ARG A 210 -9.43 -6.80 -9.38
CA ARG A 210 -9.61 -6.82 -7.92
C ARG A 210 -9.19 -8.16 -7.30
N ALA A 211 -8.95 -9.17 -8.13
CA ALA A 211 -8.38 -10.46 -7.77
C ALA A 211 -7.58 -11.05 -8.94
N THR A 212 -6.62 -11.89 -8.64
CA THR A 212 -5.74 -12.53 -9.62
C THR A 212 -5.55 -14.01 -9.32
N GLU A 213 -5.04 -14.74 -10.28
CA GLU A 213 -4.48 -16.08 -10.03
C GLU A 213 -3.24 -15.97 -9.12
N ILE A 214 -2.90 -17.09 -8.48
CA ILE A 214 -1.63 -17.20 -7.72
C ILE A 214 -0.47 -17.29 -8.73
N PRO A 215 0.56 -16.45 -8.59
CA PRO A 215 1.75 -16.56 -9.43
C PRO A 215 2.38 -17.97 -9.39
N PRO A 216 2.94 -18.47 -10.51
CA PRO A 216 3.30 -17.74 -11.74
C PRO A 216 2.16 -17.56 -12.76
N ALA A 217 0.94 -18.00 -12.48
CA ALA A 217 -0.20 -17.71 -13.34
C ALA A 217 -0.51 -16.20 -13.33
N THR A 218 -1.07 -15.67 -14.42
CA THR A 218 -1.11 -14.23 -14.67
C THR A 218 -2.49 -13.70 -15.05
N ALA A 219 -3.52 -14.53 -15.03
CA ALA A 219 -4.86 -14.06 -15.35
C ALA A 219 -5.49 -13.27 -14.21
N SER A 220 -6.32 -12.33 -14.59
CA SER A 220 -7.24 -11.64 -13.69
C SER A 220 -8.42 -12.55 -13.36
N VAL A 221 -9.03 -12.37 -12.18
CA VAL A 221 -10.15 -13.21 -11.72
C VAL A 221 -11.34 -12.32 -11.38
N VAL A 222 -12.51 -12.68 -11.91
CA VAL A 222 -13.76 -12.01 -11.57
C VAL A 222 -14.10 -12.25 -10.10
N THR A 223 -14.30 -11.20 -9.34
CA THR A 223 -14.64 -11.27 -7.91
C THR A 223 -15.68 -10.24 -7.53
N ASP A 224 -16.29 -10.44 -6.38
CA ASP A 224 -17.17 -9.49 -5.72
C ASP A 224 -16.79 -9.36 -4.24
N VAL A 225 -17.45 -8.47 -3.53
CA VAL A 225 -17.28 -8.24 -2.09
C VAL A 225 -18.35 -9.00 -1.34
N PHE A 226 -17.95 -10.02 -0.59
CA PHE A 226 -18.85 -10.82 0.26
C PHE A 226 -18.59 -10.60 1.75
N HIS A 227 -17.51 -9.90 2.10
CA HIS A 227 -17.18 -9.57 3.49
C HIS A 227 -18.17 -8.54 4.06
N THR A 228 -18.62 -8.77 5.28
CA THR A 228 -19.42 -7.82 6.06
C THR A 228 -18.53 -7.23 7.15
N TRP A 229 -18.35 -5.92 7.14
CA TRP A 229 -17.54 -5.19 8.10
C TRP A 229 -18.20 -5.10 9.48
N ASN A 230 -17.39 -5.11 10.53
CA ASN A 230 -17.80 -4.96 11.92
C ASN A 230 -16.92 -3.95 12.66
N ASP A 231 -16.39 -2.97 11.96
CA ASP A 231 -15.40 -1.98 12.41
C ASP A 231 -15.94 -0.54 12.45
N GLU A 232 -17.27 -0.34 12.42
CA GLU A 232 -17.85 1.02 12.39
C GLU A 232 -17.44 1.88 13.59
N ASP A 233 -17.23 1.28 14.77
CA ASP A 233 -16.77 2.00 15.97
C ASP A 233 -15.33 2.50 15.79
N TRP A 234 -14.47 1.70 15.17
CA TRP A 234 -13.11 2.10 14.82
C TRP A 234 -13.11 3.25 13.82
N LEU A 235 -13.86 3.14 12.72
CA LEU A 235 -13.92 4.18 11.69
C LEU A 235 -14.41 5.52 12.23
N ARG A 236 -15.43 5.51 13.09
CA ARG A 236 -15.91 6.73 13.79
C ARG A 236 -14.84 7.34 14.69
N ALA A 237 -14.16 6.51 15.48
CA ALA A 237 -13.08 6.97 16.34
C ALA A 237 -11.91 7.54 15.53
N ARG A 238 -11.62 6.94 14.38
CA ARG A 238 -10.59 7.41 13.45
C ARG A 238 -10.92 8.79 12.86
N GLU A 239 -12.15 9.04 12.46
CA GLU A 239 -12.57 10.35 11.90
C GLU A 239 -12.27 11.51 12.84
N ASP A 240 -12.43 11.31 14.14
CA ASP A 240 -12.17 12.30 15.18
C ASP A 240 -10.70 12.31 15.67
N ALA A 241 -9.89 11.32 15.26
CA ALA A 241 -8.53 11.18 15.71
C ALA A 241 -7.56 12.10 14.96
N ASN A 242 -6.54 12.56 15.68
CA ASN A 242 -5.36 13.17 15.08
C ASN A 242 -4.15 12.29 15.34
N PRO A 243 -3.67 11.51 14.33
CA PRO A 243 -2.52 10.62 14.50
C PRO A 243 -1.24 11.30 14.98
N HIS A 244 -1.08 12.60 14.71
CA HIS A 244 0.08 13.37 15.15
C HIS A 244 0.08 13.61 16.67
N SER A 245 -1.09 13.73 17.29
CA SER A 245 -1.26 14.07 18.69
C SER A 245 -1.45 12.85 19.60
N GLY A 246 -1.29 11.65 19.09
CA GLY A 246 -1.47 10.39 19.81
C GLY A 246 -0.25 9.47 19.71
N PRO A 247 -0.25 8.41 20.52
CA PRO A 247 0.78 7.38 20.41
C PRO A 247 0.65 6.62 19.08
N MET A 248 1.76 6.44 18.39
CA MET A 248 1.85 5.60 17.21
C MET A 248 3.13 4.76 17.30
N SER A 249 2.97 3.49 17.58
CA SER A 249 4.01 2.48 17.60
C SER A 249 3.67 1.44 16.56
N ILE A 250 4.50 1.34 15.52
CA ILE A 250 4.23 0.61 14.30
C ILE A 250 5.06 -0.68 14.28
N TYR A 251 4.40 -1.80 14.02
CA TYR A 251 5.01 -3.09 13.78
C TYR A 251 4.96 -3.41 12.30
N GLU A 252 6.10 -3.28 11.59
CA GLU A 252 6.20 -3.56 10.16
C GLU A 252 6.29 -5.07 9.92
N VAL A 253 5.47 -5.59 9.02
CA VAL A 253 5.27 -7.03 8.80
C VAL A 253 5.33 -7.39 7.32
N HIS A 254 6.15 -8.38 6.99
CA HIS A 254 6.02 -9.13 5.75
C HIS A 254 5.10 -10.34 5.97
N ALA A 255 3.93 -10.31 5.37
CA ALA A 255 2.85 -11.25 5.63
C ALA A 255 3.24 -12.73 5.41
N GLY A 256 4.10 -12.99 4.43
CA GLY A 256 4.50 -14.35 4.05
C GLY A 256 5.59 -14.98 4.91
N SER A 257 6.35 -14.17 5.70
CA SER A 257 7.51 -14.66 6.45
C SER A 257 7.48 -14.32 7.94
N TRP A 258 6.47 -13.60 8.43
CA TRP A 258 6.25 -13.51 9.87
C TRP A 258 6.09 -14.91 10.47
N LYS A 259 5.23 -15.71 9.86
CA LYS A 259 5.14 -17.16 10.01
C LYS A 259 4.57 -17.72 8.71
N GLN A 260 5.26 -18.66 8.09
CA GLN A 260 4.85 -19.23 6.81
C GLN A 260 3.52 -19.98 6.91
N ASP A 261 2.82 -20.12 5.79
CA ASP A 261 1.61 -20.91 5.58
C ASP A 261 0.36 -20.46 6.38
N LEU A 262 0.37 -19.26 6.94
CA LEU A 262 -0.79 -18.75 7.69
C LEU A 262 -1.90 -18.20 6.79
N GLY A 263 -1.55 -17.49 5.71
CA GLY A 263 -2.49 -16.68 4.95
C GLY A 263 -3.10 -15.54 5.76
N TYR A 264 -4.00 -14.77 5.15
CA TYR A 264 -4.63 -13.63 5.82
C TYR A 264 -5.44 -14.02 7.07
N ARG A 265 -6.18 -15.15 7.02
CA ARG A 265 -6.97 -15.60 8.17
C ARG A 265 -6.11 -16.13 9.30
N GLY A 266 -5.07 -16.89 8.99
CA GLY A 266 -4.12 -17.37 10.00
C GLY A 266 -3.35 -16.23 10.66
N LEU A 267 -3.02 -15.17 9.90
CA LEU A 267 -2.47 -13.95 10.47
C LEU A 267 -3.44 -13.27 11.45
N ALA A 268 -4.73 -13.25 11.14
CA ALA A 268 -5.72 -12.73 12.10
C ALA A 268 -5.72 -13.51 13.42
N ASP A 269 -5.55 -14.83 13.36
CA ASP A 269 -5.59 -15.68 14.54
C ASP A 269 -4.29 -15.64 15.38
N GLU A 270 -3.12 -15.45 14.76
CA GLU A 270 -1.83 -15.52 15.44
C GLU A 270 -1.14 -14.15 15.61
N LEU A 271 -1.14 -13.29 14.57
CA LEU A 271 -0.49 -11.99 14.61
C LEU A 271 -1.22 -11.01 15.55
N ILE A 272 -2.54 -10.98 15.52
CA ILE A 272 -3.33 -10.02 16.29
C ILE A 272 -3.10 -10.17 17.80
N PRO A 273 -3.23 -11.38 18.39
CA PRO A 273 -2.91 -11.57 19.80
C PRO A 273 -1.47 -11.21 20.16
N TYR A 274 -0.53 -11.46 19.27
CA TYR A 274 0.88 -11.12 19.45
C TYR A 274 1.09 -9.61 19.50
N VAL A 275 0.62 -8.88 18.49
CA VAL A 275 0.72 -7.42 18.40
C VAL A 275 0.07 -6.74 19.60
N LYS A 276 -1.10 -7.24 20.01
CA LYS A 276 -1.80 -6.76 21.20
C LYS A 276 -1.00 -6.99 22.47
N LYS A 277 -0.41 -8.19 22.65
CA LYS A 277 0.49 -8.51 23.77
C LYS A 277 1.70 -7.60 23.82
N MET A 278 2.31 -7.33 22.64
CA MET A 278 3.45 -6.45 22.52
C MET A 278 3.11 -4.95 22.68
N GLY A 279 1.83 -4.60 22.59
CA GLY A 279 1.35 -3.25 22.81
C GLY A 279 1.54 -2.27 21.66
N PHE A 280 1.82 -2.74 20.44
CA PHE A 280 1.85 -1.90 19.25
C PHE A 280 0.46 -1.34 18.94
N THR A 281 0.43 -0.13 18.39
CA THR A 281 -0.83 0.54 18.03
C THR A 281 -1.23 0.29 16.58
N HIS A 282 -0.28 0.01 15.71
CA HIS A 282 -0.49 -0.20 14.29
C HIS A 282 0.35 -1.38 13.78
N VAL A 283 -0.17 -2.04 12.75
CA VAL A 283 0.58 -2.94 11.89
C VAL A 283 0.78 -2.26 10.55
N GLU A 284 2.02 -2.24 10.06
CA GLU A 284 2.33 -1.81 8.70
C GLU A 284 2.71 -3.03 7.87
N PHE A 285 1.87 -3.36 6.90
CA PHE A 285 2.19 -4.44 5.97
C PHE A 285 3.08 -3.93 4.84
N MET A 286 4.21 -4.62 4.60
CA MET A 286 4.95 -4.49 3.35
C MET A 286 4.01 -4.71 2.16
N PRO A 287 4.35 -4.29 0.93
CA PRO A 287 3.38 -4.21 -0.16
C PRO A 287 2.59 -5.50 -0.36
N LEU A 288 1.26 -5.37 -0.30
CA LEU A 288 0.33 -6.49 -0.50
C LEU A 288 -0.37 -6.44 -1.86
N ALA A 289 -0.15 -5.42 -2.68
CA ALA A 289 -0.60 -5.44 -4.06
C ALA A 289 0.05 -6.61 -4.83
N GLU A 290 -0.70 -7.24 -5.75
CA GLU A 290 -0.20 -8.43 -6.43
C GLU A 290 1.06 -8.17 -7.26
N HIS A 291 2.01 -9.09 -7.17
CA HIS A 291 3.33 -9.02 -7.80
C HIS A 291 3.78 -10.43 -8.20
N PRO A 292 4.52 -10.60 -9.31
CA PRO A 292 4.88 -11.93 -9.82
C PRO A 292 6.02 -12.58 -9.05
N PHE A 293 6.98 -11.78 -8.57
CA PHE A 293 8.23 -12.25 -7.98
C PHE A 293 8.26 -12.03 -6.47
N GLY A 294 8.20 -13.11 -5.70
CA GLY A 294 8.21 -13.06 -4.22
C GLY A 294 9.44 -12.37 -3.64
N GLY A 295 10.62 -12.55 -4.26
CA GLY A 295 11.86 -11.89 -3.85
C GLY A 295 11.89 -10.37 -4.09
N SER A 296 10.86 -9.78 -4.67
CA SER A 296 10.66 -8.32 -4.70
C SER A 296 9.99 -7.80 -3.45
N TRP A 297 9.52 -8.67 -2.54
CA TRP A 297 8.79 -8.35 -1.32
C TRP A 297 7.51 -7.53 -1.55
N GLY A 298 7.02 -7.53 -2.80
CA GLY A 298 5.86 -6.72 -3.22
C GLY A 298 6.21 -5.37 -3.84
N TYR A 299 7.47 -4.98 -3.95
CA TYR A 299 7.86 -3.69 -4.55
C TYR A 299 7.87 -3.67 -6.09
N GLN A 300 7.57 -4.79 -6.75
CA GLN A 300 7.40 -4.87 -8.21
C GLN A 300 5.95 -5.24 -8.55
N VAL A 301 5.05 -4.28 -8.40
CA VAL A 301 3.60 -4.47 -8.51
C VAL A 301 3.17 -4.64 -9.96
N THR A 302 2.36 -5.66 -10.22
CA THR A 302 1.73 -5.90 -11.53
C THR A 302 0.21 -5.68 -11.52
N SER A 303 -0.45 -5.81 -10.37
CA SER A 303 -1.89 -5.59 -10.22
C SER A 303 -2.16 -4.69 -9.01
N TYR A 304 -2.34 -3.41 -9.27
CA TYR A 304 -2.42 -2.36 -8.23
C TYR A 304 -3.70 -2.42 -7.38
N TYR A 305 -4.77 -3.02 -7.91
CA TYR A 305 -6.09 -3.08 -7.27
C TYR A 305 -6.42 -4.44 -6.66
N ALA A 306 -5.50 -5.42 -6.75
CA ALA A 306 -5.67 -6.74 -6.18
C ALA A 306 -4.71 -6.97 -5.01
N PRO A 307 -5.19 -7.36 -3.82
CA PRO A 307 -4.30 -7.92 -2.81
C PRO A 307 -3.71 -9.22 -3.33
N THR A 308 -2.45 -9.50 -2.98
CA THR A 308 -1.79 -10.72 -3.44
C THR A 308 -2.57 -11.97 -3.05
N SER A 309 -2.83 -12.81 -4.02
CA SER A 309 -3.57 -14.08 -3.86
C SER A 309 -2.77 -15.17 -3.15
N ARG A 310 -1.46 -14.94 -2.90
CA ARG A 310 -0.61 -15.88 -2.15
C ARG A 310 -1.13 -16.18 -0.75
N TYR A 311 -1.82 -15.21 -0.13
CA TYR A 311 -2.24 -15.29 1.26
C TYR A 311 -3.74 -15.48 1.44
N GLY A 312 -4.49 -15.58 0.34
CA GLY A 312 -5.94 -15.78 0.36
C GLY A 312 -6.68 -14.84 -0.61
N THR A 313 -7.99 -14.79 -0.45
CA THR A 313 -8.88 -13.95 -1.25
C THR A 313 -8.84 -12.49 -0.78
N PRO A 314 -9.34 -11.53 -1.59
CA PRO A 314 -9.53 -10.15 -1.14
C PRO A 314 -10.40 -10.04 0.13
N ASP A 315 -11.42 -10.89 0.28
CA ASP A 315 -12.26 -10.92 1.48
C ASP A 315 -11.53 -11.48 2.71
N ASP A 316 -10.56 -12.36 2.54
CA ASP A 316 -9.70 -12.81 3.63
C ASP A 316 -8.81 -11.67 4.14
N PHE A 317 -8.36 -10.78 3.24
CA PHE A 317 -7.63 -9.58 3.65
C PHE A 317 -8.55 -8.56 4.34
N ARG A 318 -9.79 -8.34 3.85
CA ARG A 318 -10.80 -7.54 4.56
C ARG A 318 -11.06 -8.08 5.96
N TYR A 319 -11.19 -9.40 6.09
CA TYR A 319 -11.34 -10.06 7.39
C TYR A 319 -10.19 -9.77 8.34
N LEU A 320 -8.94 -9.83 7.87
CA LEU A 320 -7.76 -9.51 8.68
C LEU A 320 -7.80 -8.05 9.19
N VAL A 321 -8.10 -7.10 8.31
CA VAL A 321 -8.20 -5.67 8.68
C VAL A 321 -9.34 -5.44 9.67
N ASP A 322 -10.52 -5.98 9.41
CA ASP A 322 -11.69 -5.90 10.28
C ASP A 322 -11.37 -6.42 11.70
N ARG A 323 -10.68 -7.57 11.79
CA ARG A 323 -10.26 -8.15 13.08
C ARG A 323 -9.22 -7.31 13.80
N LEU A 324 -8.27 -6.68 13.08
CA LEU A 324 -7.32 -5.74 13.67
C LEU A 324 -8.04 -4.53 14.27
N HIS A 325 -8.99 -3.94 13.54
CA HIS A 325 -9.79 -2.82 14.01
C HIS A 325 -10.62 -3.14 15.26
N GLN A 326 -11.26 -4.31 15.30
CA GLN A 326 -12.01 -4.76 16.47
C GLN A 326 -11.14 -4.90 17.73
N GLU A 327 -9.84 -5.15 17.57
CA GLU A 327 -8.87 -5.21 18.65
C GLU A 327 -8.16 -3.87 18.92
N GLY A 328 -8.59 -2.79 18.26
CA GLY A 328 -8.05 -1.44 18.46
C GLY A 328 -6.66 -1.24 17.83
N ILE A 329 -6.35 -1.95 16.76
CA ILE A 329 -5.07 -1.89 16.05
C ILE A 329 -5.31 -1.33 14.65
N GLY A 330 -4.63 -0.21 14.33
CA GLY A 330 -4.66 0.41 13.00
C GLY A 330 -3.82 -0.36 11.98
N VAL A 331 -4.15 -0.19 10.71
CA VAL A 331 -3.48 -0.85 9.59
C VAL A 331 -2.91 0.16 8.62
N ILE A 332 -1.61 0.08 8.38
CA ILE A 332 -0.90 0.85 7.37
C ILE A 332 -0.48 -0.11 6.26
N LEU A 333 -0.60 0.32 5.02
CA LEU A 333 -0.17 -0.46 3.86
C LEU A 333 0.96 0.27 3.15
N ASP A 334 2.01 -0.47 2.81
CA ASP A 334 3.09 0.03 1.96
C ASP A 334 2.60 0.10 0.51
N TRP A 335 2.64 1.29 -0.09
CA TRP A 335 2.12 1.63 -1.41
C TRP A 335 3.22 2.09 -2.33
N VAL A 336 3.28 1.53 -3.54
CA VAL A 336 4.39 1.68 -4.49
C VAL A 336 3.94 2.42 -5.76
N PRO A 337 3.67 3.74 -5.73
CA PRO A 337 3.20 4.48 -6.90
C PRO A 337 4.32 5.01 -7.81
N ALA A 338 5.58 4.74 -7.49
CA ALA A 338 6.71 5.32 -8.21
C ALA A 338 7.01 4.61 -9.53
N HIS A 339 6.89 3.30 -9.56
CA HIS A 339 7.37 2.48 -10.67
C HIS A 339 6.63 1.13 -10.74
N PHE A 340 6.82 0.41 -11.84
CA PHE A 340 6.30 -0.95 -12.04
C PHE A 340 7.26 -1.79 -12.89
N PRO A 341 7.22 -3.14 -12.78
CA PRO A 341 8.12 -4.01 -13.52
C PRO A 341 7.78 -4.07 -15.01
N LYS A 342 8.72 -4.55 -15.83
CA LYS A 342 8.63 -4.62 -17.28
C LYS A 342 7.95 -5.89 -17.80
N ASP A 343 7.16 -6.56 -16.98
CA ASP A 343 6.44 -7.78 -17.38
C ASP A 343 5.46 -7.50 -18.52
N ASP A 344 5.64 -8.18 -19.65
CA ASP A 344 4.91 -7.92 -20.90
C ASP A 344 3.39 -8.14 -20.79
N TRP A 345 2.95 -8.99 -19.89
CA TRP A 345 1.55 -9.33 -19.66
C TRP A 345 0.82 -8.37 -18.71
N ALA A 346 1.53 -7.39 -18.13
CA ALA A 346 1.00 -6.41 -17.17
C ALA A 346 0.94 -5.00 -17.77
N LEU A 347 1.33 -3.95 -17.00
CA LEU A 347 1.20 -2.55 -17.40
C LEU A 347 2.18 -2.11 -18.50
N ALA A 348 3.33 -2.77 -18.61
CA ALA A 348 4.37 -2.39 -19.56
C ALA A 348 3.84 -2.36 -21.00
N ARG A 349 3.92 -1.21 -21.66
CA ARG A 349 3.41 -0.99 -23.03
C ARG A 349 1.99 -1.52 -23.22
N PHE A 350 1.10 -1.16 -22.33
CA PHE A 350 -0.19 -1.82 -22.15
C PHE A 350 -1.03 -1.95 -23.42
N ASP A 351 -1.11 -0.92 -24.23
CA ASP A 351 -1.84 -0.92 -25.53
C ASP A 351 -0.90 -1.00 -26.76
N GLY A 352 0.34 -1.48 -26.55
CA GLY A 352 1.40 -1.52 -27.56
C GLY A 352 2.22 -0.25 -27.63
N THR A 353 1.90 0.76 -26.83
CA THR A 353 2.65 2.02 -26.68
C THR A 353 3.08 2.23 -25.23
N PRO A 354 4.03 3.14 -24.94
CA PRO A 354 4.26 3.62 -23.57
C PRO A 354 3.01 4.34 -23.06
N LEU A 355 2.11 3.60 -22.39
CA LEU A 355 0.82 4.13 -21.94
C LEU A 355 0.86 4.61 -20.48
N TYR A 356 1.24 3.72 -19.57
CA TYR A 356 1.41 4.03 -18.14
C TYR A 356 2.78 4.64 -17.84
N GLU A 357 3.82 4.23 -18.57
CA GLU A 357 5.17 4.73 -18.44
C GLU A 357 5.43 6.00 -19.28
N ASP A 358 6.44 6.79 -18.86
CA ASP A 358 6.92 7.90 -19.67
C ASP A 358 7.63 7.37 -20.93
N PRO A 359 7.35 7.91 -22.12
CA PRO A 359 7.93 7.42 -23.37
C PRO A 359 9.43 7.75 -23.54
N ASP A 360 9.97 8.74 -22.82
CA ASP A 360 11.40 9.05 -22.81
C ASP A 360 12.14 8.16 -21.80
N PRO A 361 13.04 7.24 -22.22
CA PRO A 361 13.76 6.35 -21.31
C PRO A 361 14.56 7.10 -20.23
N LEU A 362 14.98 8.33 -20.50
CA LEU A 362 15.68 9.17 -19.53
C LEU A 362 14.77 9.70 -18.41
N ARG A 363 13.45 9.52 -18.54
CA ARG A 363 12.43 9.82 -17.54
C ARG A 363 11.67 8.58 -17.10
N GLY A 364 11.44 7.64 -18.02
CA GLY A 364 10.53 6.51 -17.90
C GLY A 364 11.15 5.20 -17.42
N GLU A 365 12.46 5.16 -17.12
CA GLU A 365 13.12 3.96 -16.61
C GLU A 365 13.99 4.24 -15.39
N HIS A 366 13.96 3.33 -14.40
CA HIS A 366 14.91 3.30 -13.30
C HIS A 366 16.05 2.34 -13.62
N PRO A 367 17.29 2.85 -13.83
CA PRO A 367 18.43 2.01 -14.18
C PRO A 367 18.78 0.97 -13.10
N ASP A 368 18.68 1.36 -11.82
CA ASP A 368 19.09 0.52 -10.68
C ASP A 368 18.09 -0.61 -10.42
N TRP A 369 16.79 -0.38 -10.65
CA TRP A 369 15.74 -1.34 -10.35
C TRP A 369 15.22 -2.11 -11.58
N GLY A 370 15.61 -1.66 -12.78
CA GLY A 370 15.16 -2.27 -14.03
C GLY A 370 13.65 -2.11 -14.28
N THR A 371 13.01 -1.12 -13.66
CA THR A 371 11.57 -0.86 -13.73
C THR A 371 11.24 0.33 -14.61
N TYR A 372 9.97 0.44 -15.03
CA TYR A 372 9.43 1.64 -15.65
C TYR A 372 8.95 2.64 -14.60
N VAL A 373 9.03 3.93 -14.94
CA VAL A 373 8.50 5.05 -14.15
C VAL A 373 7.15 5.46 -14.73
N PHE A 374 6.16 5.66 -13.87
CA PHE A 374 4.86 6.15 -14.29
C PHE A 374 4.94 7.53 -14.95
N ASN A 375 4.12 7.74 -15.98
CA ASN A 375 3.94 9.05 -16.60
C ASN A 375 2.97 9.91 -15.76
N PHE A 376 3.47 10.55 -14.72
CA PHE A 376 2.68 11.39 -13.82
C PHE A 376 2.05 12.62 -14.51
N GLY A 377 2.53 12.99 -15.69
CA GLY A 377 1.97 14.07 -16.49
C GLY A 377 0.73 13.68 -17.30
N ARG A 378 0.42 12.39 -17.44
CA ARG A 378 -0.79 11.92 -18.11
C ARG A 378 -1.95 11.87 -17.14
N ASN A 379 -3.05 12.57 -17.46
CA ASN A 379 -4.20 12.70 -16.57
C ASN A 379 -4.77 11.35 -16.12
N GLU A 380 -4.93 10.42 -17.05
CA GLU A 380 -5.50 9.11 -16.80
C GLU A 380 -4.59 8.22 -15.92
N VAL A 381 -3.26 8.35 -16.08
CA VAL A 381 -2.27 7.64 -15.25
C VAL A 381 -2.27 8.20 -13.83
N ARG A 382 -2.30 9.52 -13.69
CA ARG A 382 -2.44 10.17 -12.39
C ARG A 382 -3.75 9.76 -11.72
N ASN A 383 -4.86 9.76 -12.47
CA ASN A 383 -6.15 9.28 -11.99
C ASN A 383 -6.09 7.81 -11.52
N PHE A 384 -5.45 6.94 -12.29
CA PHE A 384 -5.26 5.54 -11.93
C PHE A 384 -4.56 5.40 -10.57
N LEU A 385 -3.50 6.17 -10.32
CA LEU A 385 -2.75 6.11 -9.06
C LEU A 385 -3.50 6.77 -7.90
N VAL A 386 -4.12 7.92 -8.09
CA VAL A 386 -4.92 8.58 -7.02
C VAL A 386 -6.10 7.70 -6.62
N ALA A 387 -6.85 7.17 -7.60
CA ALA A 387 -7.94 6.25 -7.33
C ALA A 387 -7.46 4.96 -6.66
N ASN A 388 -6.25 4.50 -6.95
CA ASN A 388 -5.66 3.34 -6.27
C ASN A 388 -5.40 3.59 -4.79
N ALA A 389 -4.85 4.75 -4.42
CA ALA A 389 -4.74 5.13 -3.02
C ALA A 389 -6.10 5.14 -2.31
N LEU A 390 -7.10 5.76 -2.95
CA LEU A 390 -8.47 5.81 -2.43
C LEU A 390 -9.10 4.42 -2.31
N TYR A 391 -8.82 3.52 -3.26
CA TYR A 391 -9.32 2.15 -3.25
C TYR A 391 -8.89 1.38 -2.00
N TRP A 392 -7.62 1.44 -1.62
CA TRP A 392 -7.13 0.81 -0.40
C TRP A 392 -7.77 1.39 0.85
N LEU A 393 -7.94 2.71 0.91
CA LEU A 393 -8.56 3.41 2.03
C LEU A 393 -10.07 3.12 2.14
N ASP A 394 -10.79 3.09 1.00
CA ASP A 394 -12.24 2.90 0.94
C ASP A 394 -12.66 1.42 1.03
N GLN A 395 -12.04 0.57 0.21
CA GLN A 395 -12.49 -0.82 0.03
C GLN A 395 -11.89 -1.80 1.04
N PHE A 396 -10.78 -1.43 1.67
CA PHE A 396 -10.09 -2.24 2.69
C PHE A 396 -9.98 -1.53 4.04
N HIS A 397 -10.58 -0.35 4.19
CA HIS A 397 -10.59 0.45 5.44
C HIS A 397 -9.19 0.74 6.00
N ILE A 398 -8.16 0.73 5.17
CA ILE A 398 -6.76 0.99 5.57
C ILE A 398 -6.66 2.36 6.26
N ASP A 399 -5.91 2.45 7.35
CA ASP A 399 -5.77 3.67 8.18
C ASP A 399 -4.63 4.57 7.73
N GLY A 400 -3.76 4.09 6.89
CA GLY A 400 -2.67 4.87 6.33
C GLY A 400 -1.94 4.19 5.21
N LEU A 401 -1.27 4.98 4.38
CA LEU A 401 -0.38 4.51 3.33
C LEU A 401 1.04 5.01 3.60
N ARG A 402 1.98 4.09 3.67
CA ARG A 402 3.39 4.42 3.56
C ARG A 402 3.74 4.44 2.07
N VAL A 403 4.21 5.58 1.58
CA VAL A 403 4.51 5.79 0.16
C VAL A 403 5.98 5.54 -0.07
N ASP A 404 6.26 4.48 -0.83
CA ASP A 404 7.59 4.01 -1.16
C ASP A 404 8.33 4.96 -2.10
N ALA A 405 9.64 5.12 -1.89
CA ALA A 405 10.58 5.76 -2.80
C ALA A 405 10.16 7.17 -3.26
N VAL A 406 9.64 8.01 -2.37
CA VAL A 406 9.20 9.37 -2.71
C VAL A 406 10.33 10.19 -3.33
N ALA A 407 11.57 10.05 -2.85
CA ALA A 407 12.71 10.74 -3.45
C ALA A 407 12.90 10.43 -4.94
N SER A 408 12.64 9.19 -5.36
CA SER A 408 12.74 8.78 -6.77
C SER A 408 11.70 9.48 -7.66
N MET A 409 10.58 9.88 -7.09
CA MET A 409 9.53 10.64 -7.79
C MET A 409 9.84 12.13 -7.84
N LEU A 410 10.44 12.68 -6.79
CA LEU A 410 10.71 14.13 -6.69
C LEU A 410 11.81 14.61 -7.62
N TYR A 411 12.81 13.76 -7.93
CA TYR A 411 14.01 14.15 -8.64
C TYR A 411 14.18 13.41 -9.96
N LEU A 412 14.25 14.17 -11.06
CA LEU A 412 14.49 13.64 -12.41
C LEU A 412 15.90 13.05 -12.59
N ASP A 413 16.85 13.46 -11.77
CA ASP A 413 18.24 12.97 -11.74
C ASP A 413 18.48 11.87 -10.70
N TYR A 414 17.43 11.36 -10.05
CA TYR A 414 17.55 10.29 -9.03
C TYR A 414 18.27 9.06 -9.60
N SER A 415 19.37 8.64 -8.92
CA SER A 415 20.22 7.50 -9.32
C SER A 415 20.75 7.57 -10.77
N ARG A 416 20.88 8.76 -11.34
CA ARG A 416 21.33 8.96 -12.72
C ARG A 416 22.64 9.75 -12.75
N LYS A 417 23.47 9.46 -13.75
CA LYS A 417 24.71 10.21 -14.01
C LYS A 417 24.40 11.44 -14.85
N ASP A 418 25.33 12.39 -14.85
CA ASP A 418 25.26 13.57 -15.71
C ASP A 418 25.03 13.16 -17.18
N GLY A 419 24.08 13.82 -17.84
CA GLY A 419 23.66 13.51 -19.20
C GLY A 419 22.72 12.32 -19.37
N GLN A 420 22.37 11.62 -18.29
CA GLN A 420 21.45 10.45 -18.30
C GLN A 420 20.05 10.80 -17.77
N TRP A 421 19.68 12.06 -17.71
CA TRP A 421 18.38 12.53 -17.29
C TRP A 421 17.94 13.77 -18.07
N ARG A 422 16.64 14.10 -18.00
CA ARG A 422 16.06 15.28 -18.63
C ARG A 422 15.64 16.29 -17.56
N PRO A 423 16.04 17.57 -17.68
CA PRO A 423 15.54 18.60 -16.78
C PRO A 423 14.05 18.89 -17.03
N ASN A 424 13.40 19.49 -16.04
CA ASN A 424 12.04 20.01 -16.20
C ASN A 424 12.02 21.24 -17.14
N GLN A 425 10.81 21.76 -17.42
CA GLN A 425 10.60 22.90 -18.32
C GLN A 425 11.34 24.20 -17.90
N TYR A 426 11.78 24.29 -16.66
CA TYR A 426 12.55 25.42 -16.13
C TYR A 426 14.05 25.14 -16.05
N GLY A 427 14.50 23.99 -16.48
CA GLY A 427 15.90 23.56 -16.44
C GLY A 427 16.33 22.94 -15.09
N GLY A 428 15.41 22.75 -14.16
CA GLY A 428 15.66 22.16 -12.84
C GLY A 428 15.54 20.61 -12.85
N ARG A 429 15.90 20.02 -11.73
CA ARG A 429 15.86 18.55 -11.50
C ARG A 429 14.57 18.05 -10.87
N GLU A 430 13.71 18.94 -10.42
CA GLU A 430 12.45 18.62 -9.77
C GLU A 430 11.46 18.07 -10.80
N ASN A 431 10.84 16.94 -10.49
CA ASN A 431 9.77 16.35 -11.30
C ASN A 431 8.43 17.00 -10.93
N LEU A 432 8.09 18.07 -11.65
CA LEU A 432 6.92 18.90 -11.34
C LEU A 432 5.60 18.12 -11.44
N GLU A 433 5.51 17.18 -12.38
CA GLU A 433 4.34 16.34 -12.59
C GLU A 433 4.15 15.37 -11.43
N ALA A 434 5.22 14.74 -10.94
CA ALA A 434 5.19 13.85 -9.79
C ALA A 434 4.89 14.61 -8.48
N ILE A 435 5.43 15.82 -8.31
CA ILE A 435 5.10 16.69 -7.17
C ILE A 435 3.60 17.00 -7.16
N SER A 436 3.04 17.39 -8.31
CA SER A 436 1.60 17.65 -8.45
C SER A 436 0.76 16.41 -8.15
N PHE A 437 1.19 15.24 -8.61
CA PHE A 437 0.55 13.97 -8.30
C PHE A 437 0.54 13.67 -6.80
N LEU A 438 1.68 13.80 -6.12
CA LEU A 438 1.77 13.55 -4.68
C LEU A 438 0.87 14.50 -3.88
N GLN A 439 0.84 15.78 -4.25
CA GLN A 439 -0.04 16.77 -3.64
C GLN A 439 -1.52 16.44 -3.84
N GLU A 440 -1.91 15.97 -5.03
CA GLU A 440 -3.28 15.55 -5.32
C GLU A 440 -3.64 14.28 -4.54
N ALA A 441 -2.75 13.29 -4.50
CA ALA A 441 -2.98 12.04 -3.80
C ALA A 441 -3.17 12.26 -2.30
N THR A 442 -2.29 13.05 -1.66
CA THR A 442 -2.40 13.35 -0.22
C THR A 442 -3.63 14.18 0.09
N ALA A 443 -3.87 15.27 -0.64
CA ALA A 443 -5.01 16.15 -0.39
C ALA A 443 -6.35 15.44 -0.59
N THR A 444 -6.48 14.61 -1.63
CA THR A 444 -7.72 13.88 -1.92
C THR A 444 -7.96 12.77 -0.88
N SER A 445 -6.92 12.05 -0.49
CA SER A 445 -7.00 11.00 0.54
C SER A 445 -7.48 11.58 1.87
N TYR A 446 -6.90 12.68 2.35
CA TYR A 446 -7.31 13.33 3.59
C TYR A 446 -8.71 13.94 3.52
N ARG A 447 -9.11 14.46 2.37
CA ARG A 447 -10.46 15.04 2.18
C ARG A 447 -11.55 13.99 2.29
N LEU A 448 -11.32 12.80 1.73
CA LEU A 448 -12.32 11.73 1.65
C LEU A 448 -12.28 10.79 2.85
N HIS A 449 -11.11 10.64 3.48
CA HIS A 449 -10.88 9.71 4.59
C HIS A 449 -10.23 10.45 5.77
N PRO A 450 -11.00 11.20 6.58
CA PRO A 450 -10.45 11.89 7.74
C PRO A 450 -9.87 10.91 8.77
N GLY A 451 -8.83 11.35 9.46
CA GLY A 451 -8.14 10.57 10.50
C GLY A 451 -7.14 9.53 10.01
N ILE A 452 -6.97 9.35 8.71
CA ILE A 452 -5.90 8.52 8.14
C ILE A 452 -4.54 9.19 8.24
N VAL A 453 -3.47 8.46 7.91
CA VAL A 453 -2.12 9.01 7.80
C VAL A 453 -1.45 8.61 6.48
N MET A 454 -0.88 9.61 5.79
CA MET A 454 -0.02 9.39 4.63
C MET A 454 1.43 9.59 5.09
N ILE A 455 2.27 8.57 4.95
CA ILE A 455 3.66 8.55 5.43
C ILE A 455 4.60 8.47 4.23
N ALA A 456 5.55 9.41 4.14
CA ALA A 456 6.54 9.40 3.05
C ALA A 456 7.81 8.66 3.46
N GLU A 457 8.24 7.70 2.65
CA GLU A 457 9.63 7.27 2.65
C GLU A 457 10.41 8.21 1.71
N GLU A 458 11.02 9.24 2.31
CA GLU A 458 11.76 10.27 1.59
C GLU A 458 13.10 10.52 2.31
N SER A 459 14.20 10.16 1.66
CA SER A 459 15.54 10.11 2.26
C SER A 459 16.37 11.39 2.04
N THR A 460 15.83 12.39 1.34
CA THR A 460 16.56 13.62 1.01
C THR A 460 16.16 14.80 1.92
N ALA A 461 16.80 15.93 1.72
CA ALA A 461 16.50 17.18 2.42
C ALA A 461 15.39 18.01 1.72
N TRP A 462 14.45 17.35 1.02
CA TRP A 462 13.32 18.06 0.41
C TRP A 462 12.51 18.78 1.48
N PRO A 463 12.29 20.10 1.36
CA PRO A 463 11.60 20.86 2.41
C PRO A 463 10.08 20.70 2.32
N GLY A 464 9.41 20.65 3.47
CA GLY A 464 7.95 20.67 3.54
C GLY A 464 7.27 19.41 3.05
N VAL A 465 7.88 18.24 3.21
CA VAL A 465 7.23 16.96 2.93
C VAL A 465 5.93 16.83 3.71
N THR A 466 5.95 17.19 5.00
CA THR A 466 4.80 17.14 5.89
C THR A 466 4.07 18.48 6.04
N ALA A 467 4.44 19.49 5.27
CA ALA A 467 3.73 20.76 5.22
C ALA A 467 2.46 20.65 4.35
N PRO A 468 1.40 21.44 4.68
CA PRO A 468 0.17 21.43 3.89
C PRO A 468 0.38 21.82 2.42
N THR A 469 -0.38 21.21 1.51
CA THR A 469 -0.33 21.51 0.07
C THR A 469 -0.69 22.95 -0.24
N SER A 470 -1.57 23.57 0.55
CA SER A 470 -1.94 24.99 0.44
C SER A 470 -0.76 25.95 0.69
N GLY A 471 0.26 25.50 1.41
CA GLY A 471 1.51 26.21 1.66
C GLY A 471 2.66 25.80 0.72
N GLY A 472 2.39 25.00 -0.31
CA GLY A 472 3.39 24.48 -1.23
C GLY A 472 4.11 23.21 -0.78
N GLY A 473 3.69 22.61 0.35
CA GLY A 473 4.19 21.32 0.83
C GLY A 473 3.63 20.14 0.03
N LEU A 474 4.14 18.94 0.30
CA LEU A 474 3.66 17.70 -0.34
C LEU A 474 2.39 17.14 0.31
N GLY A 475 2.00 17.60 1.51
CA GLY A 475 0.78 17.23 2.20
C GLY A 475 0.82 15.89 2.91
N PHE A 476 1.98 15.25 3.05
CA PHE A 476 2.09 14.05 3.88
C PHE A 476 1.81 14.36 5.35
N GLY A 477 1.28 13.40 6.08
CA GLY A 477 1.12 13.52 7.51
C GLY A 477 2.42 13.31 8.27
N MET A 478 3.22 12.35 7.82
CA MET A 478 4.50 11.99 8.43
C MET A 478 5.55 11.65 7.37
N LYS A 479 6.81 11.65 7.81
CA LYS A 479 7.97 11.27 7.01
C LYS A 479 8.89 10.37 7.83
N TRP A 480 9.47 9.33 7.22
CA TRP A 480 10.53 8.55 7.85
C TRP A 480 11.77 9.41 8.09
N ASN A 481 12.32 9.34 9.30
CA ASN A 481 13.57 10.03 9.66
C ASN A 481 14.78 9.15 9.34
N MET A 482 15.15 9.10 8.07
CA MET A 482 16.29 8.31 7.60
C MET A 482 17.62 8.84 8.15
N GLY A 483 17.73 10.14 8.40
CA GLY A 483 18.91 10.76 9.01
C GLY A 483 19.14 10.25 10.43
N TRP A 484 18.11 10.26 11.26
CA TRP A 484 18.17 9.68 12.62
C TRP A 484 18.58 8.21 12.59
N MET A 485 17.96 7.42 11.73
CA MET A 485 18.25 5.98 11.60
C MET A 485 19.72 5.74 11.23
N ASN A 486 20.20 6.39 10.16
CA ASN A 486 21.58 6.22 9.69
C ASN A 486 22.61 6.67 10.72
N ASP A 487 22.43 7.84 11.32
CA ASP A 487 23.38 8.41 12.30
C ASP A 487 23.40 7.56 13.58
N THR A 488 22.24 7.16 14.07
CA THR A 488 22.12 6.33 15.28
C THR A 488 22.76 4.96 15.09
N LEU A 489 22.47 4.27 13.98
CA LEU A 489 23.06 2.94 13.71
C LEU A 489 24.57 3.02 13.48
N ARG A 490 25.06 4.08 12.81
CA ARG A 490 26.50 4.30 12.64
C ARG A 490 27.18 4.52 13.98
N TYR A 491 26.64 5.40 14.84
CA TYR A 491 27.13 5.63 16.18
C TYR A 491 27.19 4.34 17.00
N LEU A 492 26.12 3.54 16.97
CA LEU A 492 26.03 2.30 17.75
C LEU A 492 26.92 1.18 17.22
N SER A 493 27.29 1.20 15.94
CA SER A 493 28.23 0.24 15.35
C SER A 493 29.68 0.48 15.79
N GLU A 494 29.99 1.67 16.30
CA GLU A 494 31.30 1.98 16.86
C GLU A 494 31.51 1.24 18.19
N ASP A 495 32.75 0.76 18.42
CA ASP A 495 33.14 0.25 19.75
C ASP A 495 32.89 1.33 20.80
N PRO A 496 32.29 1.03 21.97
CA PRO A 496 32.00 2.02 23.00
C PRO A 496 33.18 2.92 23.38
N VAL A 497 34.43 2.43 23.30
CA VAL A 497 35.62 3.24 23.57
C VAL A 497 35.84 4.36 22.54
N ASN A 498 35.32 4.20 21.33
CA ASN A 498 35.43 5.19 20.24
C ASN A 498 34.27 6.15 20.16
N ARG A 499 33.10 5.83 20.74
CA ARG A 499 31.82 6.59 20.61
C ARG A 499 31.93 8.06 21.04
N ARG A 500 32.85 8.38 21.94
CA ARG A 500 33.06 9.78 22.38
C ARG A 500 33.42 10.74 21.23
N TRP A 501 34.07 10.25 20.18
CA TRP A 501 34.40 11.06 19.02
C TRP A 501 33.26 11.16 18.00
N HIS A 502 32.21 10.36 18.17
CA HIS A 502 31.02 10.29 17.34
C HIS A 502 29.78 10.85 18.03
N HIS A 503 29.91 11.42 19.23
CA HIS A 503 28.81 11.89 20.07
C HIS A 503 27.86 12.87 19.32
N GLY A 504 28.42 13.69 18.41
CA GLY A 504 27.63 14.57 17.55
C GLY A 504 26.64 13.86 16.63
N GLU A 505 26.93 12.64 16.19
CA GLU A 505 26.02 11.85 15.36
C GLU A 505 24.75 11.46 16.12
N LEU A 506 24.89 11.15 17.41
CA LEU A 506 23.76 10.82 18.27
C LEU A 506 22.82 12.03 18.53
N THR A 507 23.38 13.23 18.63
CA THR A 507 22.63 14.45 19.02
C THR A 507 22.15 15.27 17.82
N PHE A 508 22.70 15.05 16.62
CA PHE A 508 22.43 15.86 15.43
C PHE A 508 20.96 15.79 14.99
N SER A 509 20.32 14.65 15.14
CA SER A 509 18.90 14.50 14.76
C SER A 509 17.97 15.49 15.46
N LEU A 510 18.29 15.92 16.67
CA LEU A 510 17.49 16.88 17.43
C LEU A 510 17.61 18.34 16.94
N VAL A 511 18.56 18.63 16.07
CA VAL A 511 18.66 19.94 15.39
C VAL A 511 17.49 20.12 14.42
N TYR A 512 16.99 19.04 13.82
CA TYR A 512 15.90 19.08 12.83
C TYR A 512 14.67 18.26 13.24
N ALA A 513 14.64 17.64 14.41
CA ALA A 513 13.56 16.73 14.85
C ALA A 513 12.16 17.31 14.78
N PHE A 514 12.04 18.65 14.75
CA PHE A 514 10.77 19.38 14.73
C PHE A 514 10.52 20.11 13.40
N SER A 515 11.34 19.89 12.39
CA SER A 515 11.17 20.49 11.05
C SER A 515 10.09 19.81 10.22
N GLU A 516 9.83 18.56 10.47
CA GLU A 516 8.81 17.70 9.86
C GLU A 516 8.15 16.84 10.96
N ASN A 517 7.08 16.15 10.63
CA ASN A 517 6.49 15.13 11.49
C ASN A 517 7.16 13.79 11.20
N TYR A 518 7.94 13.28 12.12
CA TYR A 518 8.79 12.12 11.87
C TYR A 518 8.25 10.81 12.42
N VAL A 519 8.47 9.72 11.65
CA VAL A 519 8.53 8.34 12.12
C VAL A 519 9.99 7.95 12.23
N LEU A 520 10.38 7.26 13.29
CA LEU A 520 11.73 6.77 13.55
C LEU A 520 11.84 5.32 13.04
N PRO A 521 12.32 5.07 11.80
CA PRO A 521 12.25 3.76 11.21
C PRO A 521 13.48 2.92 11.57
N LEU A 522 13.24 1.74 12.13
CA LEU A 522 14.15 0.60 12.05
C LEU A 522 13.43 -0.46 11.22
N SER A 523 13.42 -0.25 9.90
CA SER A 523 12.59 -0.99 8.96
C SER A 523 13.27 -2.27 8.45
N HIS A 524 12.57 -2.98 7.55
CA HIS A 524 13.11 -4.13 6.83
C HIS A 524 14.40 -3.81 6.08
N ASP A 525 14.56 -2.59 5.55
CA ASP A 525 15.74 -2.18 4.78
C ASP A 525 17.05 -2.28 5.58
N GLU A 526 16.96 -2.21 6.91
CA GLU A 526 18.14 -2.25 7.78
C GLU A 526 18.64 -3.68 8.05
N VAL A 527 17.88 -4.70 7.68
CA VAL A 527 18.14 -6.10 8.01
C VAL A 527 18.16 -7.02 6.78
N VAL A 528 18.52 -6.47 5.62
CA VAL A 528 18.57 -7.16 4.32
C VAL A 528 19.86 -6.83 3.56
N HIS A 529 20.10 -7.54 2.48
CA HIS A 529 21.19 -7.28 1.52
C HIS A 529 22.61 -7.29 2.13
N GLY A 530 22.85 -8.19 3.06
CA GLY A 530 24.15 -8.33 3.72
C GLY A 530 24.39 -7.35 4.86
N LYS A 531 23.35 -6.60 5.27
CA LYS A 531 23.43 -5.69 6.43
C LYS A 531 23.37 -6.41 7.78
N GLY A 532 22.99 -7.70 7.79
CA GLY A 532 22.81 -8.52 9.00
C GLY A 532 21.57 -8.16 9.81
N ALA A 533 21.35 -8.86 10.92
CA ALA A 533 20.28 -8.55 11.86
C ALA A 533 20.58 -7.27 12.66
N LEU A 534 19.55 -6.64 13.23
CA LEU A 534 19.72 -5.40 13.99
C LEU A 534 20.65 -5.62 15.21
N VAL A 535 20.48 -6.72 15.93
CA VAL A 535 21.33 -7.07 17.08
C VAL A 535 22.80 -7.26 16.70
N SER A 536 23.07 -7.79 15.51
CA SER A 536 24.44 -8.03 15.03
C SER A 536 25.21 -6.75 14.66
N LYS A 537 24.51 -5.62 14.56
CA LYS A 537 25.15 -4.30 14.34
C LYS A 537 25.81 -3.75 15.61
N MET A 538 25.44 -4.28 16.76
CA MET A 538 26.01 -3.89 18.04
C MET A 538 27.36 -4.60 18.26
N PRO A 539 28.43 -3.87 18.63
CA PRO A 539 29.74 -4.47 18.87
C PRO A 539 29.82 -5.24 20.20
N GLY A 540 30.77 -6.12 20.30
CA GLY A 540 31.09 -6.86 21.53
C GLY A 540 30.60 -8.31 21.54
N ASP A 541 30.54 -8.90 22.73
CA ASP A 541 29.98 -10.22 22.92
C ASP A 541 28.46 -10.23 22.88
N HIS A 542 27.85 -11.41 22.93
CA HIS A 542 26.38 -11.57 22.86
C HIS A 542 25.64 -10.73 23.91
N TRP A 543 26.11 -10.67 25.17
CA TRP A 543 25.44 -9.85 26.18
C TRP A 543 25.53 -8.36 25.84
N GLN A 544 26.70 -7.90 25.38
CA GLN A 544 26.92 -6.50 24.98
C GLN A 544 26.05 -6.13 23.76
N GLN A 545 25.89 -7.03 22.80
CA GLN A 545 25.01 -6.84 21.67
C GLN A 545 23.56 -6.70 22.11
N MET A 546 23.09 -7.58 22.99
CA MET A 546 21.73 -7.51 23.55
C MET A 546 21.55 -6.23 24.40
N ALA A 547 22.53 -5.84 25.19
CA ALA A 547 22.48 -4.60 25.97
C ALA A 547 22.45 -3.34 25.07
N GLY A 548 23.28 -3.33 23.99
CA GLY A 548 23.24 -2.27 22.99
C GLY A 548 21.89 -2.13 22.31
N LEU A 549 21.25 -3.24 21.97
CA LEU A 549 19.92 -3.23 21.36
C LEU A 549 18.85 -2.76 22.34
N ARG A 550 18.89 -3.20 23.60
CA ARG A 550 17.97 -2.68 24.65
C ARG A 550 18.09 -1.17 24.81
N SER A 551 19.31 -0.64 24.84
CA SER A 551 19.53 0.81 24.94
C SER A 551 19.06 1.56 23.70
N LEU A 552 19.21 0.99 22.51
CA LEU A 552 18.67 1.56 21.27
C LEU A 552 17.16 1.69 21.33
N PHE A 553 16.44 0.65 21.73
CA PHE A 553 14.98 0.71 21.82
C PHE A 553 14.51 1.72 22.87
N ALA A 554 15.11 1.77 24.06
CA ALA A 554 14.75 2.77 25.04
C ALA A 554 15.05 4.20 24.57
N TYR A 555 16.12 4.41 23.82
CA TYR A 555 16.45 5.67 23.15
C TYR A 555 15.39 6.02 22.08
N GLN A 556 15.08 5.06 21.18
CA GLN A 556 14.06 5.23 20.13
C GLN A 556 12.71 5.64 20.73
N TRP A 557 12.20 4.91 21.74
CA TRP A 557 10.90 5.16 22.35
C TRP A 557 10.82 6.48 23.13
N SER A 558 11.96 7.06 23.52
CA SER A 558 12.03 8.35 24.21
C SER A 558 12.48 9.51 23.31
N HIS A 559 12.95 9.25 22.09
CA HIS A 559 13.27 10.29 21.12
C HIS A 559 11.99 10.87 20.48
N PRO A 560 11.93 12.19 20.16
CA PRO A 560 10.79 12.75 19.42
C PRO A 560 10.57 12.06 18.08
N GLY A 561 9.32 11.66 17.81
CA GLY A 561 8.88 10.95 16.61
C GLY A 561 8.06 9.70 16.93
N LYS A 562 7.38 9.16 15.93
CA LYS A 562 6.60 7.91 16.04
C LYS A 562 7.51 6.70 15.87
N GLN A 563 7.16 5.59 16.49
CA GLN A 563 8.01 4.41 16.56
C GLN A 563 7.70 3.44 15.42
N LEU A 564 8.73 2.91 14.76
CA LEU A 564 8.60 1.80 13.82
C LEU A 564 9.74 0.81 14.00
N ILE A 565 9.42 -0.45 14.17
CA ILE A 565 10.38 -1.56 14.08
C ILE A 565 9.84 -2.65 13.15
N PHE A 566 10.76 -3.34 12.50
CA PHE A 566 10.46 -4.49 11.66
C PHE A 566 10.31 -5.76 12.50
N MET A 567 9.41 -6.64 12.09
CA MET A 567 9.14 -7.93 12.73
C MET A 567 10.42 -8.72 13.05
N GLY A 568 10.46 -9.31 14.25
CA GLY A 568 11.58 -10.07 14.76
C GLY A 568 12.62 -9.24 15.52
N GLN A 569 12.67 -7.93 15.31
CA GLN A 569 13.60 -7.06 16.04
C GLN A 569 13.26 -6.99 17.52
N GLU A 570 11.97 -7.04 17.87
CA GLU A 570 11.47 -6.96 19.24
C GLU A 570 11.91 -8.12 20.14
N PHE A 571 12.30 -9.25 19.57
CA PHE A 571 12.91 -10.36 20.31
C PHE A 571 14.36 -10.63 19.86
N ALA A 572 15.01 -9.65 19.21
CA ALA A 572 16.40 -9.71 18.76
C ALA A 572 16.69 -10.88 17.82
N GLN A 573 15.91 -11.04 16.75
CA GLN A 573 16.23 -11.99 15.67
C GLN A 573 17.72 -11.93 15.33
N GLU A 574 18.43 -13.08 15.35
CA GLU A 574 19.87 -13.13 15.20
C GLU A 574 20.33 -13.16 13.73
N GLN A 575 19.48 -13.66 12.84
CA GLN A 575 19.78 -13.76 11.41
C GLN A 575 19.22 -12.57 10.64
N GLU A 576 19.90 -12.20 9.56
CA GLU A 576 19.37 -11.30 8.55
C GLU A 576 18.02 -11.83 8.04
N TRP A 577 17.05 -10.94 7.86
CA TRP A 577 15.72 -11.33 7.39
C TRP A 577 15.79 -11.92 5.98
N ASN A 578 14.98 -12.96 5.75
CA ASN A 578 14.80 -13.59 4.46
C ASN A 578 13.32 -13.96 4.28
N GLU A 579 12.71 -13.51 3.19
CA GLU A 579 11.30 -13.69 2.88
C GLU A 579 10.88 -15.16 2.70
N SER A 580 11.85 -16.05 2.47
CA SER A 580 11.61 -17.47 2.21
C SER A 580 11.46 -18.31 3.48
N TYR A 581 11.65 -17.72 4.67
CA TYR A 581 11.61 -18.43 5.94
C TYR A 581 10.75 -17.66 6.95
N SER A 582 10.13 -18.40 7.88
CA SER A 582 9.54 -17.81 9.09
C SER A 582 10.60 -17.15 9.95
N LEU A 583 10.21 -16.18 10.78
CA LEU A 583 11.05 -15.69 11.86
C LEU A 583 11.50 -16.87 12.76
N ASP A 584 12.65 -16.70 13.42
CA ASP A 584 13.23 -17.69 14.32
C ASP A 584 12.49 -17.72 15.68
N TRP A 585 11.19 -18.04 15.66
CA TRP A 585 10.31 -18.04 16.84
C TRP A 585 10.83 -18.86 18.00
N TRP A 586 11.69 -19.85 17.76
CA TRP A 586 12.35 -20.63 18.80
C TRP A 586 13.29 -19.82 19.69
N LEU A 587 13.78 -18.65 19.20
CA LEU A 587 14.56 -17.71 20.01
C LEU A 587 13.71 -17.17 21.19
N TYR A 588 12.44 -17.06 21.03
CA TYR A 588 11.53 -16.56 22.06
C TYR A 588 11.50 -17.46 23.31
N ASP A 589 11.92 -18.72 23.21
CA ASP A 589 12.05 -19.65 24.34
C ASP A 589 13.34 -19.40 25.15
N ARG A 590 14.27 -18.59 24.64
CA ARG A 590 15.50 -18.22 25.36
C ARG A 590 15.24 -17.01 26.26
N PRO A 591 15.71 -17.04 27.53
CA PRO A 591 15.41 -15.96 28.50
C PRO A 591 15.87 -14.56 28.08
N ASP A 592 17.00 -14.44 27.40
CA ASP A 592 17.55 -13.16 26.91
C ASP A 592 16.67 -12.56 25.78
N HIS A 593 16.19 -13.36 24.84
CA HIS A 593 15.27 -12.94 23.77
C HIS A 593 13.86 -12.66 24.30
N ALA A 594 13.35 -13.50 25.20
CA ALA A 594 12.07 -13.24 25.88
C ALA A 594 12.13 -11.95 26.73
N GLY A 595 13.30 -11.69 27.37
CA GLY A 595 13.54 -10.45 28.10
C GLY A 595 13.55 -9.22 27.19
N MET A 596 14.12 -9.31 26.01
CA MET A 596 14.06 -8.23 24.99
C MET A 596 12.62 -7.93 24.59
N ALA A 597 11.83 -8.94 24.28
CA ALA A 597 10.43 -8.78 23.95
C ALA A 597 9.61 -8.18 25.12
N ALA A 598 9.89 -8.59 26.34
CA ALA A 598 9.29 -8.01 27.53
C ALA A 598 9.63 -6.50 27.70
N LEU A 599 10.89 -6.13 27.39
CA LEU A 599 11.27 -4.71 27.38
C LEU A 599 10.49 -3.92 26.34
N VAL A 600 10.41 -4.38 25.09
CA VAL A 600 9.67 -3.68 24.02
C VAL A 600 8.18 -3.56 24.39
N ALA A 601 7.57 -4.61 24.96
CA ALA A 601 6.20 -4.55 25.46
C ALA A 601 6.04 -3.48 26.57
N ARG A 602 7.01 -3.38 27.50
CA ARG A 602 7.01 -2.37 28.54
C ARG A 602 7.19 -0.95 27.99
N LEU A 603 8.07 -0.78 27.01
CA LEU A 603 8.26 0.52 26.34
C LEU A 603 6.97 0.97 25.63
N ASN A 604 6.28 0.07 24.96
CA ASN A 604 4.98 0.35 24.34
C ASN A 604 3.88 0.70 25.37
N GLU A 605 3.86 0.01 26.52
CA GLU A 605 2.93 0.31 27.60
C GLU A 605 3.14 1.73 28.13
N LEU A 606 4.39 2.09 28.42
CA LEU A 606 4.76 3.44 28.88
C LEU A 606 4.48 4.49 27.80
N TYR A 607 4.81 4.20 26.55
CA TYR A 607 4.56 5.09 25.41
C TYR A 607 3.07 5.43 25.29
N ARG A 608 2.17 4.45 25.42
CA ARG A 608 0.72 4.69 25.36
C ARG A 608 0.18 5.42 26.59
N SER A 609 0.79 5.24 27.77
CA SER A 609 0.30 5.80 29.03
C SER A 609 0.86 7.18 29.36
N HIS A 610 2.01 7.56 28.79
CA HIS A 610 2.68 8.84 29.04
C HIS A 610 2.62 9.76 27.82
N SER A 611 1.75 10.77 27.88
CA SER A 611 1.61 11.75 26.79
C SER A 611 2.89 12.57 26.54
N ALA A 612 3.80 12.62 27.48
CA ALA A 612 5.11 13.20 27.31
C ALA A 612 5.92 12.54 26.18
N LEU A 613 5.77 11.22 25.96
CA LEU A 613 6.55 10.48 24.98
C LEU A 613 6.10 10.69 23.53
N TRP A 614 4.85 11.12 23.32
CA TRP A 614 4.30 11.35 21.96
C TRP A 614 3.94 12.82 21.71
N ASN A 615 4.39 13.75 22.58
CA ASN A 615 4.45 15.16 22.25
C ASN A 615 5.72 15.43 21.42
N ASP A 616 5.56 15.42 20.10
CA ASP A 616 6.65 15.55 19.14
C ASP A 616 6.83 17.00 18.66
N THR A 617 6.53 17.95 19.53
CA THR A 617 6.79 19.38 19.33
C THR A 617 8.06 19.81 20.08
N TYR A 618 8.59 20.98 19.71
CA TYR A 618 9.77 21.55 20.42
C TYR A 618 9.54 21.80 21.90
N THR A 619 8.29 21.91 22.35
CA THR A 619 7.93 22.06 23.79
C THR A 619 7.96 20.72 24.52
N GLY A 620 7.91 19.60 23.81
CA GLY A 620 7.92 18.24 24.33
C GLY A 620 9.30 17.68 24.67
N PHE A 621 10.37 18.43 24.40
CA PHE A 621 11.74 17.98 24.60
C PHE A 621 12.62 19.06 25.23
N GLU A 622 13.45 18.69 26.19
CA GLU A 622 14.42 19.58 26.81
C GLU A 622 15.68 18.83 27.23
N TRP A 623 16.84 19.27 26.77
CA TRP A 623 18.10 18.70 27.23
C TRP A 623 18.36 18.93 28.70
N ILE A 624 18.85 17.92 29.41
CA ILE A 624 19.54 18.04 30.71
C ILE A 624 21.04 18.18 30.42
N ASP A 625 21.62 17.19 29.73
CA ASP A 625 22.99 17.24 29.25
C ASP A 625 23.13 16.51 27.89
N ALA A 626 23.53 17.26 26.89
CA ALA A 626 23.82 16.76 25.53
C ALA A 626 25.31 16.62 25.25
N SER A 627 26.18 17.02 26.21
CA SER A 627 27.60 17.26 25.97
C SER A 627 28.55 16.24 26.60
N ASP A 628 28.02 15.29 27.40
CA ASP A 628 28.83 14.30 28.12
C ASP A 628 29.33 13.16 27.20
N GLY A 629 30.05 13.55 26.14
CA GLY A 629 30.66 12.61 25.18
C GLY A 629 31.76 11.76 25.78
N ASP A 630 32.47 12.24 26.81
CA ASP A 630 33.53 11.48 27.47
C ASP A 630 33.00 10.23 28.19
N HIS A 631 31.76 10.27 28.67
CA HIS A 631 31.05 9.14 29.26
C HIS A 631 30.11 8.43 28.29
N ASN A 632 29.98 8.89 27.02
CA ASN A 632 28.98 8.42 26.04
C ASN A 632 27.54 8.48 26.56
N LEU A 633 27.21 9.54 27.31
CA LEU A 633 25.98 9.66 28.05
C LEU A 633 25.19 10.89 27.56
N ILE A 634 23.88 10.72 27.45
CA ILE A 634 22.95 11.81 27.19
C ILE A 634 21.80 11.77 28.20
N SER A 635 21.29 12.94 28.56
CA SER A 635 20.11 13.03 29.40
C SER A 635 19.19 14.18 28.97
N TYR A 636 17.88 13.94 29.03
CA TYR A 636 16.87 14.88 28.58
C TYR A 636 15.53 14.62 29.27
N ILE A 637 14.62 15.60 29.14
CA ILE A 637 13.25 15.52 29.63
C ILE A 637 12.29 15.44 28.45
N ARG A 638 11.32 14.55 28.53
CA ARG A 638 10.11 14.54 27.71
C ARG A 638 8.96 15.14 28.50
N LYS A 639 8.14 15.99 27.85
CA LYS A 639 7.06 16.73 28.48
C LYS A 639 5.79 16.65 27.66
N SER A 640 4.65 16.46 28.32
CA SER A 640 3.35 16.61 27.65
C SER A 640 3.07 18.08 27.30
N GLU A 641 2.11 18.32 26.40
CA GLU A 641 1.60 19.66 26.19
C GLU A 641 0.96 20.23 27.48
N ALA A 642 1.18 21.52 27.73
CA ALA A 642 0.51 22.22 28.80
C ALA A 642 -0.99 22.37 28.46
N THR A 643 -1.84 21.50 29.00
CA THR A 643 -3.28 21.67 28.90
C THR A 643 -3.73 22.80 29.83
N SER A 644 -4.51 23.74 29.32
CA SER A 644 -5.19 24.78 30.11
C SER A 644 -6.23 24.11 31.00
N GLY A 645 -5.85 23.73 32.23
CA GLY A 645 -6.73 23.17 33.24
C GLY A 645 -6.07 22.11 34.12
N HIS A 646 -5.58 22.46 35.25
CA HIS A 646 -5.37 21.72 36.50
C HIS A 646 -4.84 20.27 36.53
N ARG A 647 -4.34 19.69 35.43
CA ARG A 647 -3.53 18.45 35.47
C ARG A 647 -2.06 18.84 35.48
N ALA A 648 -1.31 18.29 36.42
CA ALA A 648 0.14 18.38 36.41
C ALA A 648 0.66 17.84 35.05
N GLN A 649 1.58 18.59 34.46
CA GLN A 649 2.25 18.20 33.22
C GLN A 649 2.87 16.80 33.39
N ASP A 650 2.65 15.92 32.45
CA ASP A 650 3.31 14.61 32.43
C ASP A 650 4.77 14.80 31.98
N GLU A 651 5.70 14.30 32.78
CA GLU A 651 7.14 14.46 32.52
C GLU A 651 7.89 13.15 32.75
N LEU A 652 8.89 12.89 31.91
CA LEU A 652 9.81 11.79 32.05
C LEU A 652 11.25 12.31 31.89
N VAL A 653 12.13 11.96 32.82
CA VAL A 653 13.56 12.16 32.68
C VAL A 653 14.19 10.89 32.11
N CYS A 654 14.87 11.04 31.00
CA CYS A 654 15.51 9.93 30.26
C CYS A 654 17.02 10.08 30.37
N VAL A 655 17.70 9.00 30.73
CA VAL A 655 19.17 8.91 30.79
C VAL A 655 19.60 7.70 29.98
N VAL A 656 20.51 7.90 29.02
CA VAL A 656 21.01 6.84 28.15
C VAL A 656 22.53 6.82 28.22
N ASN A 657 23.08 5.69 28.61
CA ASN A 657 24.51 5.41 28.66
C ASN A 657 24.90 4.41 27.56
N PHE A 658 25.65 4.86 26.59
CA PHE A 658 26.18 4.03 25.53
C PHE A 658 27.64 3.56 25.79
N ALA A 659 28.17 3.80 26.99
CA ALA A 659 29.47 3.25 27.42
C ALA A 659 29.33 1.82 27.92
N GLY A 660 30.39 1.03 27.78
CA GLY A 660 30.44 -0.33 28.32
C GLY A 660 30.59 -0.44 29.84
N ASN A 661 30.72 0.69 30.56
CA ASN A 661 30.88 0.74 32.00
C ASN A 661 29.65 1.36 32.68
N PRO A 662 29.24 0.84 33.83
CA PRO A 662 28.23 1.51 34.65
C PRO A 662 28.78 2.77 35.31
N HIS A 663 27.93 3.69 35.70
CA HIS A 663 28.30 4.84 36.51
C HIS A 663 27.59 4.76 37.87
N GLU A 664 28.36 4.74 38.95
CA GLU A 664 27.86 4.78 40.30
C GLU A 664 27.88 6.24 40.83
N GLY A 665 26.78 6.70 41.40
CA GLY A 665 26.68 8.07 41.91
C GLY A 665 26.71 9.15 40.82
N TYR A 666 26.22 8.85 39.62
CA TYR A 666 26.14 9.82 38.52
C TYR A 666 25.03 10.85 38.83
N ARG A 667 25.40 12.13 38.94
CA ARG A 667 24.46 13.19 39.29
C ARG A 667 23.85 13.83 38.05
N ILE A 668 22.51 13.94 38.04
CA ILE A 668 21.78 14.66 37.01
C ILE A 668 20.89 15.76 37.62
N GLY A 669 20.71 16.83 36.86
CA GLY A 669 19.76 17.89 37.21
C GLY A 669 18.30 17.47 37.00
N LEU A 670 17.44 17.83 37.95
CA LEU A 670 16.00 17.54 37.88
C LEU A 670 15.19 18.85 37.77
N PRO A 671 14.01 18.83 37.13
CA PRO A 671 13.21 20.03 36.90
C PRO A 671 12.59 20.57 38.20
N HIS A 672 12.27 19.71 39.17
CA HIS A 672 11.63 20.10 40.45
C HIS A 672 11.95 19.14 41.60
N ALA A 673 11.66 19.59 42.79
CA ALA A 673 11.77 18.82 44.03
C ALA A 673 10.79 17.64 44.06
N GLY A 674 10.96 16.77 45.03
CA GLY A 674 10.07 15.65 45.29
C GLY A 674 10.72 14.29 45.07
N THR A 675 9.90 13.28 45.09
CA THR A 675 10.33 11.88 44.90
C THR A 675 10.14 11.46 43.42
N TRP A 676 11.13 10.79 42.93
CA TRP A 676 11.13 10.24 41.57
C TRP A 676 11.22 8.72 41.63
N GLN A 677 10.68 8.07 40.66
CA GLN A 677 10.69 6.62 40.52
C GLN A 677 11.29 6.21 39.19
N GLU A 678 12.16 5.21 39.20
CA GLU A 678 12.63 4.53 37.98
C GLU A 678 11.48 3.69 37.41
N VAL A 679 10.93 4.08 36.27
CA VAL A 679 9.77 3.40 35.61
C VAL A 679 10.19 2.37 34.59
N VAL A 680 11.40 2.50 34.06
CA VAL A 680 12.09 1.49 33.26
C VAL A 680 13.59 1.62 33.45
N ASN A 681 14.26 0.48 33.47
CA ASN A 681 15.71 0.37 33.39
C ASN A 681 16.01 -0.83 32.52
N THR A 682 16.74 -0.62 31.43
CA THR A 682 17.00 -1.66 30.43
C THR A 682 17.97 -2.75 30.93
N ASP A 683 18.65 -2.51 32.06
CA ASP A 683 19.55 -3.46 32.69
C ASP A 683 18.89 -4.25 33.85
N ASP A 684 17.57 -4.12 34.00
CA ASP A 684 16.81 -4.98 34.91
C ASP A 684 16.97 -6.45 34.49
N PRO A 685 17.23 -7.36 35.45
CA PRO A 685 17.36 -8.80 35.15
C PRO A 685 16.17 -9.41 34.39
N GLN A 686 14.94 -8.90 34.56
CA GLN A 686 13.78 -9.37 33.81
C GLN A 686 13.90 -9.16 32.30
N TYR A 687 14.75 -8.22 31.87
CA TYR A 687 15.03 -7.94 30.44
C TYR A 687 16.36 -8.54 29.99
N GLY A 688 17.00 -9.40 30.81
CA GLY A 688 18.31 -9.97 30.56
C GLY A 688 19.49 -9.05 30.90
N GLY A 689 19.26 -8.06 31.73
CA GLY A 689 20.27 -7.13 32.22
C GLY A 689 21.11 -7.68 33.35
N SER A 690 22.15 -6.94 33.76
CA SER A 690 23.10 -7.31 34.83
C SER A 690 22.66 -6.89 36.24
N GLY A 691 21.59 -6.07 36.34
CA GLY A 691 20.99 -5.65 37.61
C GLY A 691 21.56 -4.34 38.18
N VAL A 692 22.16 -3.49 37.35
CA VAL A 692 22.51 -2.11 37.76
C VAL A 692 21.25 -1.25 37.71
N VAL A 693 20.48 -1.24 38.76
CA VAL A 693 19.19 -0.58 38.92
C VAL A 693 19.17 0.30 40.15
N ASN A 694 18.28 1.30 40.18
CA ASN A 694 18.02 2.14 41.33
C ASN A 694 16.88 1.56 42.16
N ILE A 695 17.19 1.12 43.37
CA ILE A 695 16.21 0.49 44.26
C ILE A 695 15.62 1.55 45.20
N GLY A 696 14.29 1.61 45.26
CA GLY A 696 13.58 2.51 46.15
C GLY A 696 13.27 3.89 45.57
N GLU A 697 12.97 4.82 46.42
CA GLU A 697 12.61 6.19 46.05
C GLU A 697 13.88 7.02 45.80
N LEU A 698 13.88 7.75 44.71
CA LEU A 698 14.91 8.73 44.36
C LEU A 698 14.42 10.13 44.79
N VAL A 699 15.00 10.67 45.86
CA VAL A 699 14.60 11.98 46.37
C VAL A 699 15.48 13.06 45.75
N ALA A 700 14.84 14.05 45.13
CA ALA A 700 15.53 15.22 44.57
C ALA A 700 16.14 16.07 45.69
N GLU A 701 17.44 16.31 45.61
CA GLU A 701 18.21 17.16 46.54
C GLU A 701 18.25 18.60 46.04
N GLU A 702 18.21 19.56 46.94
CA GLU A 702 18.38 21.01 46.65
C GLU A 702 19.86 21.34 46.34
N ILE A 703 20.44 20.59 45.40
CA ILE A 703 21.81 20.79 44.92
C ILE A 703 21.71 21.16 43.43
N PRO A 704 22.07 22.39 43.04
CA PRO A 704 22.02 22.80 41.64
C PRO A 704 22.99 21.97 40.77
N TRP A 705 22.46 21.44 39.66
CA TRP A 705 23.23 20.63 38.71
C TRP A 705 22.65 20.75 37.28
N ASN A 706 23.50 20.71 36.25
CA ASN A 706 23.10 20.89 34.84
C ASN A 706 22.19 22.10 34.61
N GLY A 707 22.44 23.22 35.31
CA GLY A 707 21.61 24.43 35.19
C GLY A 707 20.24 24.35 35.86
N ARG A 708 19.96 23.33 36.68
CA ARG A 708 18.68 23.11 37.37
C ARG A 708 18.86 23.25 38.89
N PRO A 709 17.81 23.64 39.62
CA PRO A 709 17.92 23.86 41.06
C PRO A 709 17.97 22.58 41.89
N TYR A 710 17.50 21.46 41.31
CA TYR A 710 17.46 20.16 41.99
C TYR A 710 18.27 19.14 41.22
N SER A 711 18.71 18.09 41.89
CA SER A 711 19.46 17.00 41.31
C SER A 711 19.30 15.70 42.09
N VAL A 712 19.71 14.59 41.47
CA VAL A 712 19.72 13.27 42.11
C VAL A 712 20.97 12.48 41.68
N GLU A 713 21.50 11.66 42.56
CA GLU A 713 22.54 10.68 42.23
C GLU A 713 21.90 9.36 41.80
N LEU A 714 22.39 8.81 40.69
CA LEU A 714 21.88 7.60 40.06
C LEU A 714 22.97 6.56 39.89
N ARG A 715 22.55 5.30 39.92
CA ARG A 715 23.28 4.22 39.27
C ARG A 715 22.84 4.14 37.83
N VAL A 716 23.75 4.38 36.89
CA VAL A 716 23.45 4.34 35.46
C VAL A 716 24.02 3.05 34.86
N PRO A 717 23.20 2.21 34.21
CA PRO A 717 23.63 0.90 33.70
C PRO A 717 24.61 1.02 32.54
N PRO A 718 25.46 0.00 32.31
CA PRO A 718 26.34 -0.06 31.15
C PRO A 718 25.51 -0.41 29.91
N LEU A 719 25.80 0.21 28.76
CA LEU A 719 25.03 -0.02 27.51
C LEU A 719 23.52 -0.05 27.79
N GLY A 720 23.02 0.95 28.51
CA GLY A 720 21.65 0.91 29.00
C GLY A 720 21.01 2.28 29.16
N ALA A 721 19.72 2.26 29.39
CA ALA A 721 18.91 3.45 29.60
C ALA A 721 17.99 3.28 30.80
N LEU A 722 17.67 4.39 31.45
CA LEU A 722 16.65 4.44 32.50
C LEU A 722 15.75 5.68 32.34
N TRP A 723 14.51 5.54 32.70
CA TRP A 723 13.54 6.65 32.73
C TRP A 723 12.98 6.85 34.14
N LEU A 724 12.92 8.10 34.53
CA LEU A 724 12.36 8.51 35.82
C LEU A 724 11.05 9.27 35.61
N ALA A 725 10.06 8.94 36.40
CA ALA A 725 8.80 9.68 36.51
C ALA A 725 8.66 10.30 37.92
N PRO A 726 8.09 11.51 38.07
CA PRO A 726 7.80 12.05 39.40
C PRO A 726 6.70 11.24 40.10
N GLN A 727 6.90 10.89 41.34
CA GLN A 727 5.83 10.33 42.19
C GLN A 727 4.82 11.41 42.50
N ARG A 728 3.56 11.16 42.19
CA ARG A 728 2.43 12.07 42.46
C ARG A 728 1.75 11.77 43.75
#